data_d7769324a8646f96e7ebf1107c12ac75
#
_entry.id   d7769324a8646f96e7ebf1107c12ac75
#
_cell.length_a   1.000
_cell.length_b   1.000
_cell.length_c   1.000
_cell.angle_alpha   90.00
_cell.angle_beta   90.00
_cell.angle_gamma   90.00
#
_symmetry.space_group_name_H-M   'P 1'
#
loop_
_entity.id
_entity.type
_entity.pdbx_description
1 polymer ?
#
loop_
_entity_poly.entity_id
_entity_poly.type
_entity_poly.pdbx_seq_one_letter_code
_entity_poly.pdbx_strand_id
1 'polypeptide(L)'
;MLRFLSLTIENFGPFKGSQTIDFTDKNGVSIVWGNNGRGKTTLLNVFRYALFGKIQSRRGIVKGLTSISNIESRSEENYGFKVILRMENNGKSYELTRQYKLRPGIVKPANDDDYEQAVYLKQDGSFLSGEERDHVLNTIMPEQVSRFFLFDGELLQEYEELLLNETDAGAKIKESIEKILGVPVLTNGAIDVESVLDEYKTSKNRAAQNDNKTKQIASQIAVLEEKLKEHRAEYDRLCDILSEEIGNRNILADKLSQTERIRGLLANEEDLEISIEKNKELRSSHLTSICAITKDAWKGLIGARVSAVLSELDEKTKNLEDKEKSQSTAELFLEEMRRAVSEKHCQLCDQDINEELLTRMQNLIKRKESEYGGLTPEETINLQALRARKATLKNMLYSSLREKLEVYEEQLNRVNVEISRDERQLKTVREDIERYGDIEGLSELAQQHAQCHAKIENLEAGKRNERDKIAEAQSSLATLEGQLNRHATGTAMLAAKHRVEICEQIHSIFEKGIDAYRDKLKSDVERDATELFLKISNDPDYVKLEINENYGLSMIHQTGEKPPFRSAGFEHIVALALIGALHKNAPLRGPIIMDSPFGRLDPIHKENITKVLPSMSDQIVLLAYTHEIDEQTARLTLGNALNKEYRLTRQTSFFTRVE
;
A
#
# COMPACT_ATOMS: atom_id res chain seq x y z
N MET A 1 -28.87 -5.94 2.85
CA MET A 1 -28.11 -6.45 1.73
C MET A 1 -28.79 -6.06 0.42
N LEU A 2 -28.02 -5.56 -0.55
CA LEU A 2 -28.52 -5.14 -1.87
C LEU A 2 -28.77 -6.35 -2.77
N ARG A 3 -29.93 -6.39 -3.44
CA ARG A 3 -30.29 -7.37 -4.49
C ARG A 3 -30.95 -6.67 -5.66
N PHE A 4 -30.64 -7.10 -6.87
CA PHE A 4 -31.37 -6.72 -8.07
C PHE A 4 -32.53 -7.68 -8.30
N LEU A 5 -33.70 -7.14 -8.53
CA LEU A 5 -34.94 -7.91 -8.76
C LEU A 5 -35.27 -8.00 -10.24
N SER A 6 -35.20 -6.87 -10.96
CA SER A 6 -35.38 -6.84 -12.41
C SER A 6 -34.70 -5.65 -13.05
N LEU A 7 -34.30 -5.82 -14.32
CA LEU A 7 -33.74 -4.77 -15.16
C LEU A 7 -34.58 -4.69 -16.43
N THR A 8 -35.27 -3.55 -16.63
CA THR A 8 -35.99 -3.25 -17.88
C THR A 8 -35.18 -2.26 -18.70
N ILE A 9 -34.98 -2.60 -19.96
CA ILE A 9 -34.16 -1.85 -20.91
C ILE A 9 -35.08 -1.45 -22.08
N GLU A 10 -35.08 -0.17 -22.43
CA GLU A 10 -35.87 0.34 -23.55
C GLU A 10 -34.99 1.17 -24.50
N ASN A 11 -34.83 0.71 -25.73
CA ASN A 11 -34.10 1.38 -26.82
C ASN A 11 -32.64 1.75 -26.52
N PHE A 12 -31.94 0.93 -25.73
CA PHE A 12 -30.55 1.18 -25.31
C PHE A 12 -29.56 0.32 -26.12
N GLY A 13 -28.68 0.92 -26.86
CA GLY A 13 -27.68 0.21 -27.69
C GLY A 13 -28.32 -0.79 -28.65
N PRO A 14 -27.97 -2.08 -28.60
CA PRO A 14 -28.58 -3.10 -29.44
C PRO A 14 -29.98 -3.53 -28.96
N PHE A 15 -30.47 -3.10 -27.82
CA PHE A 15 -31.77 -3.50 -27.28
C PHE A 15 -32.85 -2.55 -27.78
N LYS A 16 -33.67 -3.03 -28.75
CA LYS A 16 -34.79 -2.31 -29.31
C LYS A 16 -36.08 -2.64 -28.55
N GLY A 17 -36.96 -1.68 -28.39
CA GLY A 17 -38.21 -1.82 -27.63
C GLY A 17 -37.96 -2.05 -26.14
N SER A 18 -38.99 -2.48 -25.43
CA SER A 18 -38.90 -2.79 -24.00
C SER A 18 -38.56 -4.27 -23.76
N GLN A 19 -37.47 -4.53 -23.06
CA GLN A 19 -37.02 -5.87 -22.74
C GLN A 19 -36.69 -5.95 -21.24
N THR A 20 -37.05 -7.04 -20.58
CA THR A 20 -36.88 -7.19 -19.13
C THR A 20 -36.10 -8.47 -18.83
N ILE A 21 -35.15 -8.36 -17.91
CA ILE A 21 -34.43 -9.45 -17.29
C ILE A 21 -34.85 -9.48 -15.84
N ASP A 22 -35.47 -10.59 -15.40
CA ASP A 22 -35.89 -10.79 -14.03
C ASP A 22 -34.87 -11.64 -13.27
N PHE A 23 -34.45 -11.18 -12.12
CA PHE A 23 -33.58 -11.94 -11.23
C PHE A 23 -34.42 -12.60 -10.13
N THR A 24 -33.90 -13.67 -9.53
CA THR A 24 -34.59 -14.34 -8.43
C THR A 24 -34.19 -13.70 -7.09
N ASP A 25 -35.06 -13.84 -6.11
CA ASP A 25 -34.80 -13.52 -4.71
C ASP A 25 -33.87 -14.54 -4.01
N LYS A 26 -33.56 -15.66 -4.68
CA LYS A 26 -32.71 -16.73 -4.18
C LYS A 26 -31.21 -16.39 -4.40
N ASN A 27 -30.38 -16.89 -3.49
CA ASN A 27 -28.92 -16.85 -3.66
C ASN A 27 -28.51 -17.72 -4.84
N GLY A 28 -27.53 -17.26 -5.61
CA GLY A 28 -26.99 -18.03 -6.73
C GLY A 28 -26.57 -17.19 -7.94
N VAL A 29 -26.46 -17.87 -9.07
CA VAL A 29 -25.91 -17.32 -10.31
C VAL A 29 -27.03 -17.27 -11.36
N SER A 30 -27.18 -16.11 -12.00
CA SER A 30 -27.97 -16.00 -13.23
C SER A 30 -27.01 -15.81 -14.40
N ILE A 31 -27.22 -16.53 -15.52
CA ILE A 31 -26.32 -16.45 -16.67
C ILE A 31 -27.06 -15.79 -17.84
N VAL A 32 -26.38 -14.84 -18.48
CA VAL A 32 -26.82 -14.23 -19.74
C VAL A 32 -25.86 -14.66 -20.85
N TRP A 33 -26.31 -15.59 -21.65
CA TRP A 33 -25.57 -16.13 -22.79
C TRP A 33 -25.60 -15.19 -23.99
N GLY A 34 -24.46 -14.94 -24.62
CA GLY A 34 -24.43 -14.14 -25.85
C GLY A 34 -23.09 -14.22 -26.55
N ASN A 35 -23.05 -14.41 -27.84
CA ASN A 35 -21.85 -14.39 -28.66
C ASN A 35 -21.24 -12.96 -28.69
N ASN A 36 -20.01 -12.84 -29.20
CA ASN A 36 -19.35 -11.55 -29.34
C ASN A 36 -20.18 -10.58 -30.19
N GLY A 37 -20.27 -9.33 -29.81
CA GLY A 37 -21.07 -8.30 -30.47
C GLY A 37 -22.58 -8.40 -30.25
N ARG A 38 -23.05 -9.21 -29.31
CA ARG A 38 -24.49 -9.34 -28.99
C ARG A 38 -24.97 -8.45 -27.86
N GLY A 39 -24.12 -7.62 -27.31
CA GLY A 39 -24.51 -6.62 -26.30
C GLY A 39 -24.25 -7.00 -24.85
N LYS A 40 -23.39 -8.00 -24.54
CA LYS A 40 -23.01 -8.34 -23.15
C LYS A 40 -22.38 -7.14 -22.42
N THR A 41 -21.31 -6.57 -22.94
CA THR A 41 -20.70 -5.36 -22.38
C THR A 41 -21.65 -4.17 -22.39
N THR A 42 -22.58 -4.10 -23.35
CA THR A 42 -23.64 -3.09 -23.32
C THR A 42 -24.58 -3.32 -22.14
N LEU A 43 -24.91 -4.56 -21.81
CA LEU A 43 -25.73 -4.89 -20.65
C LEU A 43 -25.06 -4.49 -19.34
N LEU A 44 -23.73 -4.71 -19.20
CA LEU A 44 -22.95 -4.17 -18.06
C LEU A 44 -23.07 -2.64 -17.98
N ASN A 45 -22.97 -1.96 -19.13
CA ASN A 45 -23.13 -0.52 -19.21
C ASN A 45 -24.56 -0.03 -18.91
N VAL A 46 -25.58 -0.85 -19.16
CA VAL A 46 -26.98 -0.57 -18.73
C VAL A 46 -27.06 -0.48 -17.21
N PHE A 47 -26.41 -1.40 -16.48
CA PHE A 47 -26.35 -1.33 -15.02
C PHE A 47 -25.58 -0.10 -14.54
N ARG A 48 -24.42 0.21 -15.16
CA ARG A 48 -23.66 1.43 -14.85
C ARG A 48 -24.49 2.69 -15.07
N TYR A 49 -25.17 2.77 -16.21
CA TYR A 49 -26.05 3.89 -16.51
C TYR A 49 -27.20 3.99 -15.52
N ALA A 50 -27.86 2.86 -15.20
CA ALA A 50 -28.94 2.85 -14.23
C ALA A 50 -28.50 3.44 -12.88
N LEU A 51 -27.37 2.98 -12.35
CA LEU A 51 -26.88 3.38 -11.04
C LEU A 51 -26.25 4.79 -11.05
N PHE A 52 -25.40 5.11 -12.01
CA PHE A 52 -24.55 6.30 -11.99
C PHE A 52 -24.86 7.33 -13.08
N GLY A 53 -25.70 7.01 -14.08
CA GLY A 53 -25.98 7.90 -15.22
C GLY A 53 -24.81 8.07 -16.20
N LYS A 54 -23.77 7.25 -16.05
CA LYS A 54 -22.53 7.31 -16.84
C LYS A 54 -22.34 6.01 -17.59
N ILE A 55 -21.64 6.08 -18.73
CA ILE A 55 -21.28 4.92 -19.53
C ILE A 55 -19.80 4.97 -19.78
N GLN A 56 -19.13 3.89 -19.46
CA GLN A 56 -17.69 3.78 -19.64
C GLN A 56 -17.38 2.99 -20.91
N SER A 57 -16.53 3.53 -21.78
CA SER A 57 -15.97 2.77 -22.89
C SER A 57 -14.68 2.08 -22.43
N ARG A 58 -14.22 1.07 -23.17
CA ARG A 58 -12.93 0.37 -22.96
C ARG A 58 -11.73 1.29 -22.83
N ARG A 59 -11.81 2.53 -23.31
CA ARG A 59 -10.73 3.53 -23.28
C ARG A 59 -11.00 4.68 -22.32
N GLY A 60 -11.88 4.52 -21.34
CA GLY A 60 -12.23 5.58 -20.39
C GLY A 60 -13.05 6.73 -20.99
N ILE A 61 -13.20 6.82 -22.30
CA ILE A 61 -13.89 7.92 -22.98
C ILE A 61 -15.40 7.74 -22.81
N VAL A 62 -16.04 8.71 -22.13
CA VAL A 62 -17.50 8.80 -22.04
C VAL A 62 -18.04 9.14 -23.42
N LYS A 63 -18.82 8.21 -24.02
CA LYS A 63 -19.50 8.48 -25.28
C LYS A 63 -20.69 9.42 -25.04
N GLY A 64 -20.94 10.30 -25.96
CA GLY A 64 -22.17 11.10 -25.94
C GLY A 64 -23.40 10.19 -25.88
N LEU A 65 -24.37 10.52 -25.00
CA LEU A 65 -25.53 9.68 -24.73
C LEU A 65 -26.43 9.50 -25.96
N THR A 66 -26.44 10.45 -26.90
CA THR A 66 -27.16 10.36 -28.18
C THR A 66 -26.76 9.14 -29.00
N SER A 67 -25.46 8.76 -28.94
CA SER A 67 -24.95 7.60 -29.69
C SER A 67 -25.43 6.26 -29.14
N ILE A 68 -26.00 6.23 -27.93
CA ILE A 68 -26.40 5.02 -27.21
C ILE A 68 -27.83 4.58 -27.53
N SER A 69 -28.69 5.49 -27.92
CA SER A 69 -30.05 5.17 -28.37
C SER A 69 -30.02 4.19 -29.55
N ASN A 70 -30.91 3.21 -29.53
CA ASN A 70 -30.97 2.17 -30.57
C ASN A 70 -31.12 2.77 -31.97
N ILE A 71 -30.31 2.32 -32.91
CA ILE A 71 -30.24 2.86 -34.28
C ILE A 71 -31.54 2.67 -35.04
N GLU A 72 -32.15 1.50 -34.92
CA GLU A 72 -33.44 1.20 -35.62
C GLU A 72 -34.59 2.02 -35.01
N SER A 73 -34.65 2.16 -33.66
CA SER A 73 -35.62 2.98 -32.99
C SER A 73 -35.51 4.44 -33.42
N ARG A 74 -34.28 4.95 -33.58
CA ARG A 74 -34.06 6.29 -34.11
C ARG A 74 -34.53 6.45 -35.55
N SER A 75 -34.38 5.42 -36.37
CA SER A 75 -34.89 5.41 -37.76
C SER A 75 -36.44 5.43 -37.81
N GLU A 76 -37.08 4.98 -36.74
CA GLU A 76 -38.52 5.00 -36.53
C GLU A 76 -39.00 6.25 -35.79
N GLU A 77 -38.16 7.30 -35.72
CA GLU A 77 -38.41 8.57 -35.02
C GLU A 77 -38.60 8.45 -33.49
N ASN A 78 -38.24 7.28 -32.94
CA ASN A 78 -38.24 7.04 -31.51
C ASN A 78 -36.84 7.29 -30.94
N TYR A 79 -36.63 8.51 -30.49
CA TYR A 79 -35.35 8.97 -29.98
C TYR A 79 -35.28 8.84 -28.44
N GLY A 80 -34.09 8.52 -27.95
CA GLY A 80 -33.84 8.35 -26.52
C GLY A 80 -33.94 6.90 -26.08
N PHE A 81 -33.79 6.69 -24.79
CA PHE A 81 -33.82 5.37 -24.17
C PHE A 81 -34.19 5.49 -22.69
N LYS A 82 -34.62 4.36 -22.10
CA LYS A 82 -34.99 4.27 -20.69
C LYS A 82 -34.46 3.00 -20.06
N VAL A 83 -34.03 3.10 -18.80
CA VAL A 83 -33.63 1.97 -17.97
C VAL A 83 -34.38 2.01 -16.66
N ILE A 84 -34.96 0.89 -16.25
CA ILE A 84 -35.59 0.72 -14.94
C ILE A 84 -34.89 -0.42 -14.22
N LEU A 85 -34.30 -0.13 -13.07
CA LEU A 85 -33.68 -1.11 -12.20
C LEU A 85 -34.53 -1.22 -10.92
N ARG A 86 -35.10 -2.40 -10.69
CA ARG A 86 -35.76 -2.74 -9.43
C ARG A 86 -34.80 -3.49 -8.54
N MET A 87 -34.70 -3.04 -7.29
CA MET A 87 -33.77 -3.60 -6.32
C MET A 87 -34.35 -3.57 -4.91
N GLU A 88 -33.85 -4.41 -4.07
CA GLU A 88 -34.15 -4.46 -2.65
C GLU A 88 -32.88 -4.21 -1.86
N ASN A 89 -32.94 -3.39 -0.83
CA ASN A 89 -31.83 -3.20 0.10
C ASN A 89 -32.35 -3.08 1.53
N ASN A 90 -31.87 -3.99 2.40
CA ASN A 90 -32.25 -4.03 3.83
C ASN A 90 -33.78 -4.05 4.06
N GLY A 91 -34.50 -4.84 3.25
CA GLY A 91 -35.95 -5.00 3.35
C GLY A 91 -36.76 -3.85 2.78
N LYS A 92 -36.14 -2.85 2.15
CA LYS A 92 -36.81 -1.77 1.42
C LYS A 92 -36.74 -2.03 -0.07
N SER A 93 -37.85 -1.82 -0.77
CA SER A 93 -37.94 -1.95 -2.23
C SER A 93 -37.63 -0.62 -2.90
N TYR A 94 -36.83 -0.66 -3.94
CA TYR A 94 -36.45 0.52 -4.73
C TYR A 94 -36.72 0.28 -6.21
N GLU A 95 -37.26 1.31 -6.87
CA GLU A 95 -37.39 1.36 -8.33
C GLU A 95 -36.68 2.60 -8.85
N LEU A 96 -35.50 2.39 -9.46
CA LEU A 96 -34.70 3.45 -10.06
C LEU A 96 -35.00 3.50 -11.57
N THR A 97 -35.49 4.62 -12.03
CA THR A 97 -35.75 4.89 -13.44
C THR A 97 -34.84 6.01 -13.93
N ARG A 98 -34.05 5.73 -14.97
CA ARG A 98 -33.31 6.76 -15.74
C ARG A 98 -33.84 6.79 -17.15
N GLN A 99 -34.19 7.99 -17.61
CA GLN A 99 -34.71 8.22 -18.95
C GLN A 99 -33.91 9.34 -19.62
N TYR A 100 -33.49 9.08 -20.84
CA TYR A 100 -32.89 10.04 -21.75
C TYR A 100 -33.89 10.27 -22.88
N LYS A 101 -34.51 11.44 -22.95
CA LYS A 101 -35.60 11.75 -23.86
C LYS A 101 -35.43 13.13 -24.48
N LEU A 102 -36.05 13.36 -25.63
CA LEU A 102 -36.07 14.67 -26.26
C LEU A 102 -36.70 15.71 -25.35
N ARG A 103 -36.15 16.92 -25.38
CA ARG A 103 -36.77 18.09 -24.76
C ARG A 103 -38.09 18.43 -25.48
N PRO A 104 -39.09 18.96 -24.75
CA PRO A 104 -40.35 19.38 -25.34
C PRO A 104 -40.15 20.34 -26.50
N GLY A 105 -40.81 20.07 -27.64
CA GLY A 105 -40.77 20.89 -28.85
C GLY A 105 -39.67 20.52 -29.85
N ILE A 106 -38.78 19.60 -29.54
CA ILE A 106 -37.78 19.09 -30.49
C ILE A 106 -38.34 17.83 -31.16
N VAL A 107 -38.44 17.84 -32.48
CA VAL A 107 -38.95 16.72 -33.28
C VAL A 107 -37.78 15.82 -33.72
N LYS A 108 -36.65 16.41 -34.11
CA LYS A 108 -35.48 15.69 -34.56
C LYS A 108 -34.24 16.29 -33.89
N PRO A 109 -33.49 15.48 -33.09
CA PRO A 109 -32.33 15.98 -32.38
C PRO A 109 -31.15 16.18 -33.33
N ALA A 110 -30.35 17.22 -33.08
CA ALA A 110 -29.10 17.50 -33.74
C ALA A 110 -27.86 17.13 -32.88
N ASN A 111 -27.99 17.30 -31.57
CA ASN A 111 -26.89 17.05 -30.63
C ASN A 111 -27.41 16.56 -29.24
N ASP A 112 -26.52 16.37 -28.28
CA ASP A 112 -26.88 15.91 -26.92
C ASP A 112 -27.68 16.98 -26.14
N ASP A 113 -27.58 18.27 -26.47
CA ASP A 113 -28.31 19.34 -25.78
C ASP A 113 -29.81 19.34 -26.07
N ASP A 114 -30.22 18.65 -27.14
CA ASP A 114 -31.64 18.49 -27.52
C ASP A 114 -32.35 17.47 -26.61
N TYR A 115 -31.62 16.80 -25.75
CA TYR A 115 -32.15 15.81 -24.81
C TYR A 115 -32.18 16.32 -23.38
N GLU A 116 -32.98 15.70 -22.57
CA GLU A 116 -32.98 15.84 -21.12
C GLU A 116 -32.84 14.46 -20.46
N GLN A 117 -32.13 14.45 -19.36
CA GLN A 117 -31.95 13.28 -18.51
C GLN A 117 -32.87 13.41 -17.30
N ALA A 118 -33.81 12.45 -17.16
CA ALA A 118 -34.69 12.39 -16.02
C ALA A 118 -34.33 11.18 -15.13
N VAL A 119 -34.24 11.39 -13.83
CA VAL A 119 -33.94 10.34 -12.85
C VAL A 119 -35.00 10.35 -11.76
N TYR A 120 -35.61 9.19 -11.54
CA TYR A 120 -36.63 8.98 -10.52
C TYR A 120 -36.24 7.80 -9.65
N LEU A 121 -36.35 7.94 -8.35
CA LEU A 121 -36.19 6.84 -7.40
C LEU A 121 -37.47 6.76 -6.56
N LYS A 122 -38.08 5.58 -6.54
CA LYS A 122 -39.15 5.24 -5.60
C LYS A 122 -38.60 4.34 -4.52
N GLN A 123 -38.95 4.59 -3.29
CA GLN A 123 -38.73 3.71 -2.15
C GLN A 123 -40.11 3.28 -1.62
N ASP A 124 -40.37 1.97 -1.58
CA ASP A 124 -41.63 1.38 -1.14
C ASP A 124 -42.86 2.05 -1.82
N GLY A 125 -42.71 2.37 -3.11
CA GLY A 125 -43.76 2.99 -3.94
C GLY A 125 -43.82 4.52 -3.90
N SER A 126 -43.11 5.20 -3.00
CA SER A 126 -43.11 6.64 -2.86
C SER A 126 -41.86 7.26 -3.54
N PHE A 127 -42.05 8.37 -4.27
CA PHE A 127 -40.95 9.10 -4.89
C PHE A 127 -40.11 9.84 -3.85
N LEU A 128 -38.80 9.75 -3.98
CA LEU A 128 -37.84 10.52 -3.20
C LEU A 128 -37.53 11.86 -3.89
N SER A 129 -37.22 12.89 -3.10
CA SER A 129 -36.73 14.18 -3.60
C SER A 129 -35.36 14.03 -4.27
N GLY A 130 -34.89 15.03 -5.02
CA GLY A 130 -33.61 14.98 -5.70
C GLY A 130 -32.42 14.74 -4.75
N GLU A 131 -32.38 15.44 -3.64
CA GLU A 131 -31.31 15.33 -2.63
C GLU A 131 -31.38 14.00 -1.88
N GLU A 132 -32.57 13.58 -1.45
CA GLU A 132 -32.78 12.29 -0.80
C GLU A 132 -32.44 11.12 -1.71
N ARG A 133 -32.81 11.22 -3.00
CA ARG A 133 -32.48 10.22 -4.02
C ARG A 133 -30.97 10.04 -4.13
N ASP A 134 -30.22 11.14 -4.28
CA ASP A 134 -28.77 11.10 -4.50
C ASP A 134 -28.05 10.57 -3.25
N HIS A 135 -28.51 10.95 -2.07
CA HIS A 135 -28.01 10.41 -0.82
C HIS A 135 -28.29 8.88 -0.69
N VAL A 136 -29.51 8.44 -1.00
CA VAL A 136 -29.87 7.01 -0.94
C VAL A 136 -29.07 6.19 -1.95
N LEU A 137 -28.92 6.67 -3.20
CA LEU A 137 -28.13 5.97 -4.22
C LEU A 137 -26.66 5.84 -3.80
N ASN A 138 -26.06 6.92 -3.29
CA ASN A 138 -24.69 6.87 -2.78
C ASN A 138 -24.52 5.95 -1.57
N THR A 139 -25.57 5.80 -0.74
CA THR A 139 -25.54 4.87 0.39
C THR A 139 -25.70 3.41 -0.07
N ILE A 140 -26.55 3.15 -1.07
CA ILE A 140 -26.78 1.81 -1.62
C ILE A 140 -25.54 1.30 -2.35
N MET A 141 -24.98 2.12 -3.24
CA MET A 141 -23.79 1.78 -4.02
C MET A 141 -23.01 3.05 -4.41
N PRO A 142 -21.97 3.42 -3.64
CA PRO A 142 -21.06 4.50 -4.00
C PRO A 142 -20.36 4.22 -5.35
N GLU A 143 -20.24 5.23 -6.19
CA GLU A 143 -19.61 5.08 -7.53
C GLU A 143 -18.17 4.54 -7.44
N GLN A 144 -17.40 4.96 -6.42
CA GLN A 144 -16.00 4.58 -6.24
C GLN A 144 -15.80 3.07 -5.99
N VAL A 145 -16.81 2.39 -5.41
CA VAL A 145 -16.74 0.95 -5.17
C VAL A 145 -17.41 0.12 -6.27
N SER A 146 -18.05 0.77 -7.25
CA SER A 146 -18.81 0.11 -8.32
C SER A 146 -17.99 -0.91 -9.14
N ARG A 147 -16.68 -0.67 -9.28
CA ARG A 147 -15.75 -1.56 -10.00
C ARG A 147 -15.70 -2.97 -9.42
N PHE A 148 -15.95 -3.13 -8.12
CA PHE A 148 -15.98 -4.44 -7.47
C PHE A 148 -17.30 -5.18 -7.68
N PHE A 149 -18.37 -4.48 -8.02
CA PHE A 149 -19.70 -5.03 -8.26
C PHE A 149 -20.01 -5.20 -9.75
N LEU A 150 -19.51 -4.29 -10.59
CA LEU A 150 -19.71 -4.28 -12.05
C LEU A 150 -18.38 -4.61 -12.74
N PHE A 151 -18.08 -5.89 -12.73
CA PHE A 151 -16.80 -6.42 -13.14
C PHE A 151 -16.72 -6.65 -14.66
N ASP A 152 -15.72 -6.03 -15.28
CA ASP A 152 -15.38 -6.23 -16.69
C ASP A 152 -14.08 -7.05 -16.75
N GLY A 153 -14.08 -8.19 -17.43
CA GLY A 153 -12.91 -9.05 -17.54
C GLY A 153 -11.67 -8.37 -18.16
N GLU A 154 -11.86 -7.25 -18.86
CA GLU A 154 -10.75 -6.45 -19.39
C GLU A 154 -10.14 -5.50 -18.34
N LEU A 155 -10.92 -5.10 -17.32
CA LEU A 155 -10.43 -4.28 -16.19
C LEU A 155 -9.55 -5.09 -15.21
N LEU A 156 -9.42 -6.41 -15.41
CA LEU A 156 -8.49 -7.21 -14.63
C LEU A 156 -7.05 -6.72 -14.72
N GLN A 157 -6.66 -6.12 -15.84
CA GLN A 157 -5.32 -5.52 -15.99
C GLN A 157 -5.07 -4.39 -14.98
N GLU A 158 -6.09 -3.64 -14.56
CA GLU A 158 -5.94 -2.64 -13.49
C GLU A 158 -5.61 -3.29 -12.14
N TYR A 159 -6.10 -4.53 -11.90
CA TYR A 159 -5.75 -5.27 -10.67
C TYR A 159 -4.36 -5.91 -10.75
N GLU A 160 -3.84 -6.16 -11.95
CA GLU A 160 -2.46 -6.58 -12.16
C GLU A 160 -1.49 -5.47 -11.72
N GLU A 161 -1.85 -4.19 -11.89
CA GLU A 161 -1.06 -3.03 -11.42
C GLU A 161 -0.96 -2.95 -9.88
N LEU A 162 -1.94 -3.51 -9.14
CA LEU A 162 -1.83 -3.64 -7.67
C LEU A 162 -0.70 -4.58 -7.23
N LEU A 163 -0.28 -5.48 -8.13
CA LEU A 163 0.81 -6.43 -7.89
C LEU A 163 2.18 -5.77 -8.09
N LEU A 164 2.21 -4.65 -8.79
CA LEU A 164 3.38 -3.81 -8.97
C LEU A 164 3.34 -2.74 -7.88
N ASN A 165 4.34 -2.74 -6.99
CA ASN A 165 4.43 -1.76 -5.91
C ASN A 165 4.53 -0.34 -6.49
N GLU A 166 3.73 0.59 -5.93
CA GLU A 166 3.93 2.04 -6.02
C GLU A 166 3.59 2.73 -7.35
N THR A 167 2.43 2.43 -7.92
CA THR A 167 1.86 3.26 -8.98
C THR A 167 0.70 4.14 -8.43
N ASP A 168 0.47 5.32 -9.02
CA ASP A 168 -0.70 6.17 -8.70
C ASP A 168 -2.03 5.43 -8.90
N ALA A 169 -2.06 4.50 -9.84
CA ALA A 169 -3.19 3.59 -10.06
C ALA A 169 -3.40 2.67 -8.84
N GLY A 170 -2.33 2.12 -8.27
CA GLY A 170 -2.37 1.29 -7.05
C GLY A 170 -2.96 2.04 -5.86
N ALA A 171 -2.60 3.31 -5.66
CA ALA A 171 -3.13 4.14 -4.57
C ALA A 171 -4.65 4.37 -4.69
N LYS A 172 -5.16 4.66 -5.90
CA LYS A 172 -6.61 4.82 -6.15
C LYS A 172 -7.40 3.54 -5.94
N ILE A 173 -6.81 2.40 -6.30
CA ILE A 173 -7.45 1.10 -6.09
C ILE A 173 -7.43 0.76 -4.59
N LYS A 174 -6.34 1.01 -3.87
CA LYS A 174 -6.26 0.88 -2.41
C LYS A 174 -7.37 1.69 -1.72
N GLU A 175 -7.53 2.96 -2.08
CA GLU A 175 -8.61 3.81 -1.54
C GLU A 175 -10.00 3.20 -1.81
N SER A 176 -10.22 2.67 -3.00
CA SER A 176 -11.49 2.00 -3.35
C SER A 176 -11.69 0.71 -2.56
N ILE A 177 -10.63 -0.07 -2.31
CA ILE A 177 -10.67 -1.26 -1.45
C ILE A 177 -10.97 -0.87 -0.01
N GLU A 178 -10.31 0.13 0.54
CA GLU A 178 -10.60 0.60 1.90
C GLU A 178 -12.04 1.11 2.04
N LYS A 179 -12.58 1.75 1.00
CA LYS A 179 -14.00 2.18 0.97
C LYS A 179 -14.97 1.00 1.01
N ILE A 180 -14.74 -0.04 0.20
CA ILE A 180 -15.62 -1.24 0.20
C ILE A 180 -15.52 -1.98 1.54
N LEU A 181 -14.35 -1.99 2.16
CA LEU A 181 -14.09 -2.59 3.47
C LEU A 181 -14.57 -1.73 4.65
N GLY A 182 -15.11 -0.53 4.41
CA GLY A 182 -15.71 0.32 5.43
C GLY A 182 -14.71 1.10 6.31
N VAL A 183 -13.44 1.14 5.96
CA VAL A 183 -12.41 1.90 6.69
C VAL A 183 -12.77 3.38 6.86
N PRO A 184 -13.37 4.09 5.86
CA PRO A 184 -13.75 5.49 6.00
C PRO A 184 -14.70 5.80 7.17
N VAL A 185 -15.49 4.86 7.65
CA VAL A 185 -16.37 5.06 8.82
C VAL A 185 -15.53 5.35 10.06
N LEU A 186 -14.44 4.63 10.24
CA LEU A 186 -13.54 4.83 11.38
C LEU A 186 -12.65 6.07 11.19
N THR A 187 -12.14 6.30 9.98
CA THR A 187 -11.31 7.48 9.71
C THR A 187 -12.09 8.78 9.85
N ASN A 188 -13.35 8.83 9.36
CA ASN A 188 -14.23 9.98 9.57
C ASN A 188 -14.55 10.18 11.06
N GLY A 189 -14.79 9.08 11.81
CA GLY A 189 -14.97 9.16 13.26
C GLY A 189 -13.74 9.72 13.98
N ALA A 190 -12.54 9.38 13.54
CA ALA A 190 -11.29 9.97 14.07
C ALA A 190 -11.22 11.49 13.79
N ILE A 191 -11.58 11.92 12.58
CA ILE A 191 -11.63 13.34 12.19
C ILE A 191 -12.67 14.11 13.05
N ASP A 192 -13.84 13.53 13.27
CA ASP A 192 -14.85 14.14 14.13
C ASP A 192 -14.36 14.32 15.58
N VAL A 193 -13.66 13.31 16.11
CA VAL A 193 -13.04 13.38 17.45
C VAL A 193 -11.90 14.41 17.49
N GLU A 194 -11.09 14.52 16.43
CA GLU A 194 -10.05 15.55 16.31
C GLU A 194 -10.66 16.96 16.34
N SER A 195 -11.78 17.18 15.64
CA SER A 195 -12.50 18.46 15.67
C SER A 195 -12.97 18.83 17.08
N VAL A 196 -13.54 17.87 17.83
CA VAL A 196 -13.96 18.07 19.22
C VAL A 196 -12.76 18.31 20.14
N LEU A 197 -11.64 17.63 19.89
CA LEU A 197 -10.39 17.82 20.64
C LEU A 197 -9.87 19.26 20.46
N ASP A 198 -9.90 19.79 19.25
CA ASP A 198 -9.47 21.16 18.95
C ASP A 198 -10.37 22.19 19.66
N GLU A 199 -11.68 21.96 19.74
CA GLU A 199 -12.60 22.80 20.52
C GLU A 199 -12.26 22.79 22.02
N TYR A 200 -11.95 21.61 22.58
CA TYR A 200 -11.55 21.51 23.98
C TYR A 200 -10.17 22.10 24.26
N LYS A 201 -9.21 21.98 23.35
CA LYS A 201 -7.91 22.67 23.43
C LYS A 201 -8.09 24.18 23.44
N THR A 202 -8.93 24.70 22.55
CA THR A 202 -9.28 26.12 22.51
C THR A 202 -9.95 26.58 23.84
N SER A 203 -10.86 25.79 24.37
CA SER A 203 -11.51 26.08 25.68
C SER A 203 -10.50 26.06 26.83
N LYS A 204 -9.56 25.11 26.85
CA LYS A 204 -8.46 25.03 27.80
C LYS A 204 -7.57 26.29 27.73
N ASN A 205 -7.24 26.73 26.54
CA ASN A 205 -6.42 27.94 26.33
C ASN A 205 -7.13 29.20 26.79
N ARG A 206 -8.44 29.33 26.55
CA ARG A 206 -9.26 30.42 27.08
C ARG A 206 -9.28 30.43 28.61
N ALA A 207 -9.43 29.26 29.24
CA ALA A 207 -9.35 29.14 30.71
C ALA A 207 -7.99 29.53 31.25
N ALA A 208 -6.90 29.17 30.55
CA ALA A 208 -5.53 29.54 30.90
C ALA A 208 -5.21 31.05 30.74
N GLN A 209 -5.87 31.75 29.84
CA GLN A 209 -5.76 33.21 29.65
C GLN A 209 -6.31 34.00 30.85
N ASN A 210 -7.21 33.41 31.61
CA ASN A 210 -7.80 34.05 32.80
C ASN A 210 -6.94 33.89 34.06
N ASP A 211 -5.87 33.11 34.05
CA ASP A 211 -4.93 32.96 35.14
C ASP A 211 -3.64 33.75 34.86
N ASN A 212 -3.24 34.63 35.79
CA ASN A 212 -2.06 35.49 35.65
C ASN A 212 -0.75 34.71 35.41
N LYS A 213 -0.65 33.47 35.92
CA LYS A 213 0.55 32.65 35.78
C LYS A 213 0.66 31.96 34.38
N THR A 214 -0.46 31.72 33.73
CA THR A 214 -0.51 30.97 32.47
C THR A 214 -0.87 31.82 31.26
N LYS A 215 -1.33 33.07 31.50
CA LYS A 215 -1.83 33.98 30.45
C LYS A 215 -0.86 34.19 29.28
N GLN A 216 0.43 34.37 29.60
CA GLN A 216 1.43 34.61 28.55
C GLN A 216 1.65 33.37 27.66
N ILE A 217 1.74 32.19 28.29
CA ILE A 217 1.90 30.91 27.60
C ILE A 217 0.65 30.62 26.75
N ALA A 218 -0.54 30.79 27.30
CA ALA A 218 -1.79 30.62 26.60
C ALA A 218 -1.95 31.55 25.40
N SER A 219 -1.46 32.77 25.48
CA SER A 219 -1.46 33.68 24.31
C SER A 219 -0.49 33.26 23.23
N GLN A 220 0.67 32.71 23.59
CA GLN A 220 1.61 32.13 22.61
C GLN A 220 1.05 30.88 21.93
N ILE A 221 0.38 30.01 22.69
CA ILE A 221 -0.30 28.83 22.18
C ILE A 221 -1.37 29.26 21.16
N ALA A 222 -2.24 30.21 21.51
CA ALA A 222 -3.29 30.69 20.60
C ALA A 222 -2.75 31.21 19.25
N VAL A 223 -1.62 31.93 19.29
CA VAL A 223 -0.95 32.42 18.07
C VAL A 223 -0.39 31.27 17.23
N LEU A 224 0.18 30.25 17.89
CA LEU A 224 0.71 29.07 17.18
C LEU A 224 -0.40 28.18 16.63
N GLU A 225 -1.51 28.00 17.34
CA GLU A 225 -2.68 27.28 16.87
C GLU A 225 -3.28 27.92 15.60
N GLU A 226 -3.39 29.26 15.57
CA GLU A 226 -3.87 29.97 14.38
C GLU A 226 -2.91 29.80 13.20
N LYS A 227 -1.60 29.95 13.42
CA LYS A 227 -0.61 29.69 12.38
C LYS A 227 -0.65 28.24 11.87
N LEU A 228 -0.81 27.28 12.77
CA LEU A 228 -0.91 25.86 12.43
C LEU A 228 -2.14 25.60 11.56
N LYS A 229 -3.27 26.23 11.89
CA LYS A 229 -4.50 26.16 11.11
C LYS A 229 -4.32 26.77 9.70
N GLU A 230 -3.66 27.92 9.61
CA GLU A 230 -3.34 28.54 8.33
C GLU A 230 -2.45 27.66 7.46
N HIS A 231 -1.37 27.08 8.05
CA HIS A 231 -0.46 26.18 7.33
C HIS A 231 -1.13 24.88 6.91
N ARG A 232 -2.00 24.30 7.75
CA ARG A 232 -2.80 23.11 7.38
C ARG A 232 -3.75 23.41 6.24
N ALA A 233 -4.49 24.52 6.29
CA ALA A 233 -5.40 24.92 5.23
C ALA A 233 -4.67 25.16 3.89
N GLU A 234 -3.47 25.76 3.92
CA GLU A 234 -2.67 25.93 2.71
C GLU A 234 -2.08 24.61 2.21
N TYR A 235 -1.67 23.71 3.12
CA TYR A 235 -1.23 22.36 2.76
C TYR A 235 -2.34 21.58 2.06
N ASP A 236 -3.55 21.58 2.60
CA ASP A 236 -4.72 20.89 2.03
C ASP A 236 -5.08 21.48 0.67
N ARG A 237 -5.08 22.81 0.55
CA ARG A 237 -5.30 23.50 -0.72
C ARG A 237 -4.26 23.11 -1.78
N LEU A 238 -2.98 23.03 -1.40
CA LEU A 238 -1.92 22.57 -2.30
C LEU A 238 -2.12 21.12 -2.71
N CYS A 239 -2.61 20.25 -1.82
CA CYS A 239 -2.93 18.86 -2.12
C CYS A 239 -4.07 18.76 -3.15
N ASP A 240 -5.13 19.55 -3.00
CA ASP A 240 -6.27 19.57 -3.93
C ASP A 240 -5.84 20.04 -5.34
N ILE A 241 -5.09 21.14 -5.40
CA ILE A 241 -4.57 21.68 -6.68
C ILE A 241 -3.59 20.68 -7.32
N LEU A 242 -2.74 20.03 -6.53
CA LEU A 242 -1.80 19.02 -7.00
C LEU A 242 -2.55 17.81 -7.61
N SER A 243 -3.61 17.36 -6.95
CA SER A 243 -4.45 16.26 -7.46
C SER A 243 -5.14 16.62 -8.78
N GLU A 244 -5.63 17.86 -8.92
CA GLU A 244 -6.23 18.35 -10.15
C GLU A 244 -5.19 18.44 -11.30
N GLU A 245 -4.01 19.00 -11.03
CA GLU A 245 -2.96 19.13 -12.06
C GLU A 245 -2.40 17.76 -12.47
N ILE A 246 -2.27 16.79 -11.55
CA ILE A 246 -1.92 15.40 -11.90
C ILE A 246 -3.01 14.79 -12.81
N GLY A 247 -4.29 15.02 -12.50
CA GLY A 247 -5.40 14.60 -13.36
C GLY A 247 -5.33 15.20 -14.76
N ASN A 248 -5.04 16.49 -14.85
CA ASN A 248 -4.87 17.20 -16.12
C ASN A 248 -3.66 16.67 -16.92
N ARG A 249 -2.53 16.44 -16.25
CA ARG A 249 -1.35 15.81 -16.86
C ARG A 249 -1.68 14.45 -17.47
N ASN A 250 -2.40 13.61 -16.75
CA ASN A 250 -2.75 12.27 -17.23
C ASN A 250 -3.71 12.32 -18.44
N ILE A 251 -4.67 13.26 -18.46
CA ILE A 251 -5.54 13.48 -19.62
C ILE A 251 -4.75 13.95 -20.84
N LEU A 252 -3.76 14.83 -20.64
CA LEU A 252 -2.90 15.33 -21.70
C LEU A 252 -1.97 14.23 -22.21
N ALA A 253 -1.41 13.40 -21.32
CA ALA A 253 -0.58 12.23 -21.66
C ALA A 253 -1.39 11.21 -22.49
N ASP A 254 -2.64 10.91 -22.11
CA ASP A 254 -3.53 10.03 -22.86
C ASP A 254 -3.81 10.57 -24.28
N LYS A 255 -4.02 11.85 -24.44
CA LYS A 255 -4.21 12.49 -25.75
C LYS A 255 -2.93 12.42 -26.61
N LEU A 256 -1.77 12.63 -26.00
CA LEU A 256 -0.47 12.50 -26.66
C LEU A 256 -0.16 11.05 -27.04
N SER A 257 -0.57 10.07 -26.22
CA SER A 257 -0.29 8.63 -26.45
C SER A 257 -0.98 8.03 -27.67
N GLN A 258 -1.91 8.77 -28.30
CA GLN A 258 -2.59 8.30 -29.51
C GLN A 258 -1.67 8.23 -30.74
N THR A 259 -0.47 8.78 -30.66
CA THR A 259 0.55 8.70 -31.73
C THR A 259 1.64 7.72 -31.31
N GLU A 260 1.85 6.66 -32.10
CA GLU A 260 2.76 5.53 -31.78
C GLU A 260 4.19 5.93 -31.38
N ARG A 261 4.67 7.05 -31.96
CA ARG A 261 6.02 7.59 -31.74
C ARG A 261 6.17 8.32 -30.40
N ILE A 262 5.11 8.97 -29.94
CA ILE A 262 5.08 9.70 -28.66
C ILE A 262 4.87 8.74 -27.51
N ARG A 263 4.14 7.62 -27.74
CA ARG A 263 3.95 6.56 -26.73
C ARG A 263 5.30 6.01 -26.23
N GLY A 264 6.27 5.79 -27.13
CA GLY A 264 7.59 5.33 -26.75
C GLY A 264 8.39 6.35 -25.93
N LEU A 265 8.25 7.65 -26.23
CA LEU A 265 8.92 8.70 -25.47
C LEU A 265 8.30 8.91 -24.09
N LEU A 266 6.96 8.85 -23.98
CA LEU A 266 6.27 8.95 -22.72
C LEU A 266 6.55 7.76 -21.79
N ALA A 267 6.60 6.53 -22.33
CA ALA A 267 6.99 5.36 -21.56
C ALA A 267 8.44 5.49 -21.04
N ASN A 268 9.35 6.01 -21.86
CA ASN A 268 10.73 6.24 -21.44
C ASN A 268 10.86 7.38 -20.39
N GLU A 269 10.01 8.40 -20.47
CA GLU A 269 9.92 9.46 -19.46
C GLU A 269 9.50 8.88 -18.09
N GLU A 270 8.46 8.05 -18.08
CA GLU A 270 7.95 7.40 -16.87
C GLU A 270 8.99 6.45 -16.24
N ASP A 271 9.63 5.62 -17.05
CA ASP A 271 10.71 4.72 -16.59
C ASP A 271 11.88 5.48 -15.96
N LEU A 272 12.25 6.63 -16.53
CA LEU A 272 13.32 7.48 -16.00
C LEU A 272 12.90 8.17 -14.70
N GLU A 273 11.65 8.63 -14.57
CA GLU A 273 11.13 9.22 -13.33
C GLU A 273 11.14 8.20 -12.19
N ILE A 274 10.67 6.98 -12.44
CA ILE A 274 10.69 5.89 -11.46
C ILE A 274 12.13 5.55 -11.04
N SER A 275 13.05 5.49 -12.01
CA SER A 275 14.49 5.24 -11.73
C SER A 275 15.10 6.33 -10.85
N ILE A 276 14.82 7.60 -11.16
CA ILE A 276 15.31 8.75 -10.40
C ILE A 276 14.78 8.71 -8.96
N GLU A 277 13.50 8.44 -8.76
CA GLU A 277 12.90 8.42 -7.42
C GLU A 277 13.47 7.28 -6.59
N LYS A 278 13.56 6.07 -7.13
CA LYS A 278 14.20 4.92 -6.49
C LYS A 278 15.64 5.21 -6.08
N ASN A 279 16.41 5.87 -6.97
CA ASN A 279 17.78 6.23 -6.67
C ASN A 279 17.89 7.36 -5.62
N LYS A 280 16.93 8.29 -5.57
CA LYS A 280 16.83 9.31 -4.51
C LYS A 280 16.55 8.69 -3.14
N GLU A 281 15.70 7.67 -3.06
CA GLU A 281 15.45 6.91 -1.85
C GLU A 281 16.71 6.16 -1.38
N LEU A 282 17.39 5.48 -2.30
CA LEU A 282 18.67 4.82 -2.03
C LEU A 282 19.71 5.82 -1.50
N ARG A 283 19.81 6.99 -2.10
CA ARG A 283 20.67 8.09 -1.63
C ARG A 283 20.34 8.49 -0.21
N SER A 284 19.07 8.67 0.11
CA SER A 284 18.60 9.02 1.46
C SER A 284 18.96 7.93 2.47
N SER A 285 18.79 6.67 2.12
CA SER A 285 19.18 5.53 2.94
C SER A 285 20.68 5.49 3.22
N HIS A 286 21.50 5.69 2.19
CA HIS A 286 22.97 5.74 2.35
C HIS A 286 23.43 6.92 3.22
N LEU A 287 22.83 8.11 3.05
CA LEU A 287 23.11 9.27 3.89
C LEU A 287 22.74 9.00 5.35
N THR A 288 21.61 8.36 5.60
CA THR A 288 21.19 7.96 6.95
C THR A 288 22.20 6.98 7.57
N SER A 289 22.67 6.02 6.78
CA SER A 289 23.70 5.06 7.21
C SER A 289 25.04 5.73 7.51
N ILE A 290 25.48 6.68 6.68
CA ILE A 290 26.66 7.49 6.92
C ILE A 290 26.51 8.31 8.21
N CYS A 291 25.37 8.96 8.41
CA CYS A 291 25.07 9.71 9.63
C CYS A 291 25.09 8.83 10.89
N ALA A 292 24.58 7.60 10.79
CA ALA A 292 24.63 6.65 11.91
C ALA A 292 26.07 6.24 12.25
N ILE A 293 26.90 5.99 11.23
CA ILE A 293 28.31 5.61 11.38
C ILE A 293 29.12 6.79 11.94
N THR A 294 28.88 8.02 11.47
CA THR A 294 29.64 9.21 11.89
C THR A 294 29.40 9.60 13.34
N LYS A 295 28.30 9.20 13.96
CA LYS A 295 28.09 9.34 15.42
C LYS A 295 29.22 8.71 16.24
N ASP A 296 29.84 7.66 15.73
CA ASP A 296 30.94 6.94 16.36
C ASP A 296 32.33 7.30 15.77
N ALA A 297 32.41 8.25 14.84
CA ALA A 297 33.63 8.63 14.14
C ALA A 297 34.76 9.12 15.07
N TRP A 298 34.40 9.70 16.21
CA TRP A 298 35.37 10.10 17.24
C TRP A 298 36.22 8.92 17.74
N LYS A 299 35.67 7.68 17.74
CA LYS A 299 36.43 6.46 18.11
C LYS A 299 37.55 6.19 17.12
N GLY A 300 37.35 6.48 15.84
CA GLY A 300 38.37 6.39 14.80
C GLY A 300 39.50 7.42 14.98
N LEU A 301 39.16 8.64 15.41
CA LEU A 301 40.15 9.69 15.66
C LEU A 301 41.13 9.36 16.80
N ILE A 302 40.67 8.63 17.82
CA ILE A 302 41.51 8.20 18.94
C ILE A 302 42.16 6.84 18.68
N GLY A 303 41.81 6.13 17.61
CA GLY A 303 42.25 4.76 17.29
C GLY A 303 43.77 4.63 17.26
N ALA A 304 44.47 5.57 16.60
CA ALA A 304 45.93 5.56 16.53
C ALA A 304 46.56 5.72 17.92
N ARG A 305 45.97 6.54 18.79
CA ARG A 305 46.46 6.74 20.16
C ARG A 305 46.13 5.55 21.06
N VAL A 306 44.99 4.93 20.87
CA VAL A 306 44.59 3.66 21.54
C VAL A 306 45.52 2.54 21.13
N SER A 307 45.84 2.40 19.81
CA SER A 307 46.80 1.41 19.33
C SER A 307 48.22 1.61 19.93
N ALA A 308 48.68 2.87 20.01
CA ALA A 308 49.96 3.17 20.61
C ALA A 308 50.01 2.79 22.11
N VAL A 309 48.93 3.09 22.85
CA VAL A 309 48.79 2.72 24.27
C VAL A 309 48.67 1.19 24.41
N LEU A 310 47.98 0.51 23.52
CA LEU A 310 47.93 -0.96 23.50
C LEU A 310 49.30 -1.59 23.28
N SER A 311 50.09 -1.06 22.32
CA SER A 311 51.47 -1.54 22.10
C SER A 311 52.36 -1.34 23.32
N GLU A 312 52.24 -0.20 24.02
CA GLU A 312 52.96 0.04 25.26
C GLU A 312 52.52 -0.89 26.40
N LEU A 313 51.23 -1.19 26.48
CA LEU A 313 50.68 -2.16 27.42
C LEU A 313 51.12 -3.61 27.08
N ASP A 314 51.20 -3.94 25.78
CA ASP A 314 51.72 -5.24 25.34
C ASP A 314 53.17 -5.43 25.75
N GLU A 315 53.99 -4.42 25.62
CA GLU A 315 55.39 -4.47 26.07
C GLU A 315 55.51 -4.64 27.59
N LYS A 316 54.70 -3.87 28.36
CA LYS A 316 54.67 -3.94 29.82
C LYS A 316 54.12 -5.27 30.33
N THR A 317 53.13 -5.85 29.66
CA THR A 317 52.55 -7.17 30.05
C THR A 317 53.44 -8.30 29.67
N LYS A 318 54.19 -8.24 28.55
CA LYS A 318 55.02 -9.29 28.03
C LYS A 318 56.07 -9.79 29.07
N ASN A 319 56.76 -8.89 29.71
CA ASN A 319 57.76 -9.23 30.72
C ASN A 319 57.13 -9.95 31.91
N LEU A 320 55.94 -9.56 32.36
CA LEU A 320 55.23 -10.21 33.47
C LEU A 320 54.61 -11.56 33.04
N GLU A 321 54.11 -11.63 31.80
CA GLU A 321 53.58 -12.88 31.22
C GLU A 321 54.68 -13.92 30.98
N ASP A 322 55.89 -13.47 30.59
CA ASP A 322 57.04 -14.35 30.44
C ASP A 322 57.54 -14.88 31.82
N LYS A 323 57.47 -14.03 32.85
CA LYS A 323 57.72 -14.44 34.26
C LYS A 323 56.68 -15.46 34.72
N GLU A 324 55.37 -15.20 34.46
CA GLU A 324 54.26 -16.11 34.80
C GLU A 324 54.41 -17.46 34.12
N LYS A 325 54.76 -17.47 32.82
CA LYS A 325 55.02 -18.71 32.07
C LYS A 325 56.25 -19.46 32.61
N SER A 326 57.30 -18.71 32.89
CA SER A 326 58.52 -19.30 33.45
C SER A 326 58.27 -19.92 34.81
N GLN A 327 57.48 -19.27 35.65
CA GLN A 327 57.03 -19.75 36.96
C GLN A 327 56.19 -21.02 36.80
N SER A 328 55.16 -21.00 35.93
CA SER A 328 54.30 -22.18 35.70
C SER A 328 55.07 -23.38 35.17
N THR A 329 56.02 -23.15 34.24
CA THR A 329 56.89 -24.20 33.70
C THR A 329 57.82 -24.75 34.76
N ALA A 330 58.40 -23.86 35.59
CA ALA A 330 59.28 -24.27 36.68
C ALA A 330 58.53 -25.01 37.78
N GLU A 331 57.32 -24.60 38.14
CA GLU A 331 56.44 -25.26 39.11
C GLU A 331 56.10 -26.67 38.65
N LEU A 332 55.69 -26.85 37.39
CA LEU A 332 55.41 -28.17 36.79
C LEU A 332 56.67 -29.06 36.83
N PHE A 333 57.80 -28.51 36.44
CA PHE A 333 59.06 -29.27 36.48
C PHE A 333 59.49 -29.68 37.90
N LEU A 334 59.34 -28.76 38.87
CA LEU A 334 59.63 -29.06 40.29
C LEU A 334 58.63 -30.06 40.88
N GLU A 335 57.37 -29.99 40.48
CA GLU A 335 56.34 -30.94 40.89
C GLU A 335 56.63 -32.34 40.39
N GLU A 336 56.99 -32.49 39.09
CA GLU A 336 57.44 -33.79 38.53
C GLU A 336 58.73 -34.30 39.21
N MET A 337 59.70 -33.43 39.49
CA MET A 337 60.90 -33.81 40.23
C MET A 337 60.60 -34.24 41.65
N ARG A 338 59.71 -33.53 42.39
CA ARG A 338 59.27 -33.91 43.75
C ARG A 338 58.56 -35.30 43.73
N ARG A 339 57.70 -35.52 42.69
CA ARG A 339 57.01 -36.80 42.51
C ARG A 339 58.03 -37.92 42.29
N ALA A 340 58.98 -37.71 41.38
CA ALA A 340 60.02 -38.69 41.10
C ALA A 340 60.89 -38.99 42.32
N VAL A 341 61.20 -38.01 43.17
CA VAL A 341 61.92 -38.21 44.46
C VAL A 341 61.05 -38.93 45.45
N SER A 342 59.74 -38.68 45.52
CA SER A 342 58.85 -39.35 46.49
C SER A 342 58.56 -40.80 46.11
N GLU A 343 58.41 -41.05 44.83
CA GLU A 343 58.14 -42.41 44.31
C GLU A 343 59.41 -43.25 44.09
N LYS A 344 60.59 -42.62 44.22
CA LYS A 344 61.95 -43.23 43.93
C LYS A 344 62.03 -43.79 42.52
N HIS A 345 61.14 -43.29 41.63
CA HIS A 345 61.02 -43.79 40.24
C HIS A 345 60.79 -42.55 39.34
N CYS A 346 61.46 -42.50 38.19
CA CYS A 346 61.28 -41.41 37.22
C CYS A 346 60.29 -41.85 36.12
N GLN A 347 59.11 -41.26 36.13
CA GLN A 347 58.07 -41.55 35.12
C GLN A 347 58.45 -41.16 33.71
N LEU A 348 59.39 -40.18 33.50
CA LEU A 348 59.83 -39.71 32.19
C LEU A 348 60.78 -40.66 31.49
N CYS A 349 61.66 -41.36 32.21
CA CYS A 349 62.63 -42.33 31.65
C CYS A 349 62.43 -43.79 32.15
N ASP A 350 61.39 -44.01 32.94
CA ASP A 350 61.00 -45.34 33.46
C ASP A 350 62.13 -46.05 34.21
N GLN A 351 62.91 -45.29 35.02
CA GLN A 351 64.06 -45.85 35.77
C GLN A 351 63.90 -45.52 37.25
N ASP A 352 64.37 -46.52 38.08
CA ASP A 352 64.49 -46.38 39.52
C ASP A 352 65.65 -45.44 39.92
N ILE A 353 65.37 -44.57 40.87
CA ILE A 353 66.31 -43.57 41.34
C ILE A 353 67.13 -44.11 42.54
N ASN A 354 68.47 -44.26 42.35
CA ASN A 354 69.32 -44.69 43.41
C ASN A 354 69.57 -43.54 44.43
N GLU A 355 70.09 -43.85 45.65
CA GLU A 355 70.28 -42.92 46.76
C GLU A 355 71.19 -41.70 46.44
N GLU A 356 72.19 -41.88 45.60
CA GLU A 356 73.10 -40.79 45.16
C GLU A 356 72.39 -39.86 44.26
N LEU A 357 71.57 -40.31 43.33
CA LEU A 357 70.75 -39.52 42.41
C LEU A 357 69.64 -38.83 43.17
N LEU A 358 69.03 -39.42 44.17
CA LEU A 358 68.03 -38.93 45.07
C LEU A 358 68.53 -37.68 45.79
N THR A 359 69.73 -37.76 46.37
CA THR A 359 70.38 -36.66 47.06
C THR A 359 70.72 -35.52 46.13
N ARG A 360 71.17 -35.82 44.89
CA ARG A 360 71.42 -34.83 43.87
C ARG A 360 70.09 -34.11 43.40
N MET A 361 69.05 -34.85 43.20
CA MET A 361 67.75 -34.31 42.82
C MET A 361 67.13 -33.40 43.95
N GLN A 362 67.24 -33.84 45.20
CA GLN A 362 66.81 -33.04 46.36
C GLN A 362 67.58 -31.73 46.48
N ASN A 363 68.88 -31.77 46.23
CA ASN A 363 69.70 -30.56 46.22
C ASN A 363 69.37 -29.62 45.03
N LEU A 364 69.05 -30.21 43.86
CA LEU A 364 68.67 -29.51 42.68
C LEU A 364 67.30 -28.87 42.86
N ILE A 365 66.32 -29.49 43.48
CA ILE A 365 65.02 -28.98 43.84
C ILE A 365 65.20 -27.74 44.75
N LYS A 366 65.98 -27.91 45.86
CA LYS A 366 66.24 -26.77 46.80
C LYS A 366 66.93 -25.65 46.14
N ARG A 367 67.86 -25.89 45.23
CA ARG A 367 68.56 -24.86 44.50
C ARG A 367 67.63 -24.12 43.53
N LYS A 368 66.82 -24.91 42.80
CA LYS A 368 65.87 -24.37 41.85
C LYS A 368 64.73 -23.62 42.53
N GLU A 369 64.24 -24.07 43.67
CA GLU A 369 63.29 -23.35 44.51
C GLU A 369 63.78 -21.98 44.96
N SER A 370 65.11 -21.86 45.21
CA SER A 370 65.73 -20.57 45.59
C SER A 370 66.08 -19.69 44.42
N GLU A 371 66.31 -20.23 43.24
CA GLU A 371 66.63 -19.49 42.01
C GLU A 371 65.39 -18.94 41.29
N TYR A 372 64.22 -19.63 41.39
CA TYR A 372 63.01 -19.17 40.75
C TYR A 372 62.21 -18.22 41.66
N GLY A 373 62.41 -16.90 41.43
CA GLY A 373 61.54 -15.89 41.96
C GLY A 373 60.30 -15.79 41.12
N GLY A 374 59.18 -16.31 41.62
CA GLY A 374 57.87 -16.15 40.94
C GLY A 374 57.36 -14.71 40.95
N LEU A 375 56.26 -14.48 40.32
CA LEU A 375 55.55 -13.19 40.42
C LEU A 375 55.22 -12.88 41.88
N THR A 376 55.57 -11.68 42.30
CA THR A 376 55.15 -11.19 43.63
C THR A 376 53.61 -10.96 43.60
N PRO A 377 52.94 -10.97 44.76
CA PRO A 377 51.50 -10.63 44.85
C PRO A 377 51.16 -9.27 44.21
N GLU A 378 52.04 -8.28 44.31
CA GLU A 378 51.90 -6.97 43.68
C GLU A 378 52.03 -7.09 42.16
N GLU A 379 52.98 -7.88 41.64
CA GLU A 379 53.15 -8.10 40.21
C GLU A 379 51.94 -8.85 39.61
N THR A 380 51.35 -9.79 40.33
CA THR A 380 50.13 -10.54 39.93
C THR A 380 48.95 -9.62 39.85
N ILE A 381 48.71 -8.76 40.82
CA ILE A 381 47.64 -7.75 40.81
C ILE A 381 47.86 -6.77 39.65
N ASN A 382 49.12 -6.35 39.44
CA ASN A 382 49.46 -5.44 38.34
C ASN A 382 49.22 -6.10 36.97
N LEU A 383 49.58 -7.34 36.79
CA LEU A 383 49.32 -8.08 35.53
C LEU A 383 47.83 -8.23 35.25
N GLN A 384 47.01 -8.51 36.27
CA GLN A 384 45.55 -8.58 36.15
C GLN A 384 44.96 -7.22 35.76
N ALA A 385 45.43 -6.13 36.40
CA ALA A 385 45.00 -4.76 36.09
C ALA A 385 45.39 -4.36 34.67
N LEU A 386 46.59 -4.70 34.21
CA LEU A 386 47.06 -4.46 32.85
C LEU A 386 46.23 -5.25 31.82
N ARG A 387 45.91 -6.52 32.07
CA ARG A 387 45.03 -7.34 31.24
C ARG A 387 43.64 -6.78 31.14
N ALA A 388 43.02 -6.35 32.23
CA ALA A 388 41.71 -5.70 32.25
C ALA A 388 41.70 -4.39 31.45
N ARG A 389 42.71 -3.55 31.62
CA ARG A 389 42.87 -2.30 30.89
C ARG A 389 43.06 -2.53 29.38
N LYS A 390 43.86 -3.55 29.01
CA LYS A 390 44.08 -3.97 27.64
C LYS A 390 42.78 -4.44 26.98
N ALA A 391 41.97 -5.23 27.69
CA ALA A 391 40.67 -5.70 27.21
C ALA A 391 39.70 -4.53 26.96
N THR A 392 39.65 -3.56 27.87
CA THR A 392 38.83 -2.35 27.73
C THR A 392 39.24 -1.53 26.51
N LEU A 393 40.54 -1.33 26.31
CA LEU A 393 41.05 -0.57 25.17
C LEU A 393 40.90 -1.30 23.85
N LYS A 394 41.02 -2.65 23.82
CA LYS A 394 40.70 -3.45 22.62
C LYS A 394 39.27 -3.29 22.17
N ASN A 395 38.32 -3.20 23.09
CA ASN A 395 36.91 -2.95 22.77
C ASN A 395 36.66 -1.53 22.25
N MET A 396 37.60 -0.60 22.40
CA MET A 396 37.54 0.74 21.83
C MET A 396 38.16 0.85 20.42
N LEU A 397 38.87 -0.21 19.95
CA LEU A 397 39.44 -0.23 18.61
C LEU A 397 38.34 -0.53 17.59
N TYR A 398 37.99 0.45 16.80
CA TYR A 398 37.04 0.35 15.69
C TYR A 398 37.84 0.23 14.38
N SER A 399 38.22 -0.98 14.02
CA SER A 399 39.09 -1.24 12.86
C SER A 399 38.40 -1.16 11.49
N SER A 400 37.05 -1.09 11.46
CA SER A 400 36.28 -1.14 10.20
C SER A 400 35.49 0.13 9.86
N LEU A 401 35.65 1.22 10.64
CA LEU A 401 34.86 2.44 10.42
C LEU A 401 35.19 3.09 9.07
N ARG A 402 36.47 3.15 8.75
CA ARG A 402 36.96 3.73 7.50
C ARG A 402 36.50 2.94 6.30
N GLU A 403 36.66 1.63 6.34
CA GLU A 403 36.24 0.73 5.26
C GLU A 403 34.72 0.81 5.01
N LYS A 404 33.93 0.85 6.09
CA LYS A 404 32.47 1.01 5.98
C LYS A 404 32.08 2.37 5.40
N LEU A 405 32.72 3.46 5.83
CA LEU A 405 32.50 4.78 5.26
C LEU A 405 32.88 4.83 3.78
N GLU A 406 34.02 4.30 3.40
CA GLU A 406 34.50 4.24 2.01
C GLU A 406 33.49 3.45 1.14
N VAL A 407 32.92 2.36 1.64
CA VAL A 407 31.89 1.59 0.90
C VAL A 407 30.61 2.41 0.69
N TYR A 408 30.08 3.05 1.75
CA TYR A 408 28.87 3.87 1.62
C TYR A 408 29.11 5.13 0.77
N GLU A 409 30.31 5.72 0.85
CA GLU A 409 30.70 6.88 0.06
C GLU A 409 30.79 6.51 -1.44
N GLU A 410 31.34 5.32 -1.75
CA GLU A 410 31.37 4.79 -3.11
C GLU A 410 29.96 4.49 -3.62
N GLN A 411 29.09 3.87 -2.80
CA GLN A 411 27.69 3.61 -3.16
C GLN A 411 26.92 4.93 -3.37
N LEU A 412 27.12 5.91 -2.50
CA LEU A 412 26.50 7.23 -2.63
C LEU A 412 26.94 7.93 -3.92
N ASN A 413 28.23 7.84 -4.26
CA ASN A 413 28.75 8.41 -5.50
C ASN A 413 28.17 7.73 -6.74
N ARG A 414 28.02 6.40 -6.72
CA ARG A 414 27.37 5.65 -7.82
C ARG A 414 25.93 6.11 -8.00
N VAL A 415 25.15 6.14 -6.93
CA VAL A 415 23.75 6.58 -6.98
C VAL A 415 23.62 8.03 -7.47
N ASN A 416 24.49 8.94 -7.02
CA ASN A 416 24.49 10.33 -7.50
C ASN A 416 24.83 10.44 -8.99
N VAL A 417 25.73 9.61 -9.50
CA VAL A 417 26.07 9.55 -10.94
C VAL A 417 24.86 9.04 -11.74
N GLU A 418 24.18 8.00 -11.25
CA GLU A 418 22.98 7.46 -11.89
C GLU A 418 21.85 8.49 -11.91
N ILE A 419 21.54 9.13 -10.79
CA ILE A 419 20.55 10.22 -10.73
C ILE A 419 20.90 11.31 -11.76
N SER A 420 22.15 11.78 -11.77
CA SER A 420 22.57 12.84 -12.69
C SER A 420 22.56 12.43 -14.17
N ARG A 421 22.72 11.13 -14.45
CA ARG A 421 22.59 10.56 -15.78
C ARG A 421 21.14 10.52 -16.22
N ASP A 422 20.28 9.95 -15.36
CA ASP A 422 18.86 9.77 -15.63
C ASP A 422 18.14 11.13 -15.73
N GLU A 423 18.48 12.11 -14.88
CA GLU A 423 17.97 13.48 -14.97
C GLU A 423 18.38 14.17 -16.30
N ARG A 424 19.58 13.91 -16.80
CA ARG A 424 19.98 14.43 -18.12
C ARG A 424 19.23 13.75 -19.25
N GLN A 425 19.02 12.43 -19.16
CA GLN A 425 18.24 11.70 -20.15
C GLN A 425 16.79 12.13 -20.14
N LEU A 426 16.20 12.29 -18.97
CA LEU A 426 14.83 12.79 -18.79
C LEU A 426 14.64 14.16 -19.43
N LYS A 427 15.60 15.08 -19.22
CA LYS A 427 15.60 16.38 -19.88
C LYS A 427 15.63 16.26 -21.40
N THR A 428 16.44 15.37 -21.95
CA THR A 428 16.51 15.15 -23.41
C THR A 428 15.20 14.57 -23.96
N VAL A 429 14.62 13.60 -23.26
CA VAL A 429 13.33 13.00 -23.65
C VAL A 429 12.22 14.05 -23.64
N ARG A 430 12.16 14.92 -22.62
CA ARG A 430 11.21 16.04 -22.55
C ARG A 430 11.41 17.06 -23.70
N GLU A 431 12.65 17.42 -24.00
CA GLU A 431 12.97 18.29 -25.15
C GLU A 431 12.57 17.64 -26.48
N ASP A 432 12.68 16.32 -26.61
CA ASP A 432 12.24 15.59 -27.80
C ASP A 432 10.70 15.55 -27.89
N ILE A 433 9.98 15.36 -26.80
CA ILE A 433 8.50 15.47 -26.75
C ILE A 433 8.07 16.88 -27.20
N GLU A 434 8.74 17.93 -26.73
CA GLU A 434 8.46 19.33 -27.16
C GLU A 434 8.72 19.57 -28.66
N ARG A 435 9.75 18.95 -29.24
CA ARG A 435 10.10 19.10 -30.67
C ARG A 435 9.14 18.43 -31.64
N TYR A 436 8.32 17.50 -31.18
CA TYR A 436 7.26 16.90 -32.00
C TYR A 436 6.13 17.86 -32.35
N GLY A 437 6.30 19.13 -32.08
CA GLY A 437 5.42 20.24 -32.27
C GLY A 437 4.98 20.62 -33.69
N ASP A 438 5.42 19.93 -34.72
CA ASP A 438 5.11 20.29 -36.12
C ASP A 438 3.90 19.55 -36.73
N ILE A 439 3.14 18.78 -35.92
CA ILE A 439 1.88 18.19 -36.33
C ILE A 439 0.76 19.02 -35.69
N GLU A 440 -0.18 19.51 -36.49
CA GLU A 440 -1.29 20.39 -36.07
C GLU A 440 -1.94 19.91 -34.74
N GLY A 441 -1.83 20.73 -33.69
CA GLY A 441 -2.40 20.48 -32.37
C GLY A 441 -1.53 19.70 -31.38
N LEU A 442 -0.49 18.99 -31.82
CA LEU A 442 0.39 18.21 -30.94
C LEU A 442 1.39 19.08 -30.17
N SER A 443 1.85 20.17 -30.81
CA SER A 443 2.71 21.17 -30.17
C SER A 443 2.07 21.78 -28.95
N GLU A 444 0.81 22.15 -29.09
CA GLU A 444 0.07 22.80 -28.02
C GLU A 444 -0.18 21.84 -26.86
N LEU A 445 -0.49 20.57 -27.15
CA LEU A 445 -0.68 19.53 -26.14
C LEU A 445 0.62 19.20 -25.40
N ALA A 446 1.75 19.10 -26.13
CA ALA A 446 3.07 18.85 -25.53
C ALA A 446 3.50 20.03 -24.64
N GLN A 447 3.25 21.27 -25.09
CA GLN A 447 3.54 22.46 -24.30
C GLN A 447 2.65 22.53 -23.05
N GLN A 448 1.37 22.19 -23.16
CA GLN A 448 0.47 22.11 -22.00
C GLN A 448 0.90 21.02 -21.01
N HIS A 449 1.33 19.86 -21.49
CA HIS A 449 1.86 18.78 -20.66
C HIS A 449 3.12 19.20 -19.89
N ALA A 450 4.09 19.83 -20.56
CA ALA A 450 5.30 20.37 -19.93
C ALA A 450 4.98 21.46 -18.89
N GLN A 451 4.00 22.33 -19.16
CA GLN A 451 3.52 23.35 -18.19
C GLN A 451 2.87 22.70 -16.95
N CYS A 452 2.03 21.68 -17.13
CA CYS A 452 1.47 20.92 -16.03
C CYS A 452 2.55 20.29 -15.16
N HIS A 453 3.58 19.73 -15.78
CA HIS A 453 4.70 19.12 -15.06
C HIS A 453 5.46 20.12 -14.19
N ALA A 454 5.81 21.28 -14.75
CA ALA A 454 6.46 22.36 -14.00
C ALA A 454 5.60 22.89 -12.83
N LYS A 455 4.28 22.94 -13.02
CA LYS A 455 3.36 23.31 -11.94
C LYS A 455 3.33 22.26 -10.84
N ILE A 456 3.29 20.98 -11.19
CA ILE A 456 3.33 19.84 -10.24
C ILE A 456 4.59 19.93 -9.38
N GLU A 457 5.78 20.10 -9.98
CA GLU A 457 7.04 20.26 -9.24
C GLU A 457 7.02 21.42 -8.24
N ASN A 458 6.46 22.57 -8.66
CA ASN A 458 6.33 23.74 -7.79
C ASN A 458 5.34 23.50 -6.64
N LEU A 459 4.21 22.81 -6.91
CA LEU A 459 3.21 22.49 -5.90
C LEU A 459 3.76 21.47 -4.89
N GLU A 460 4.52 20.48 -5.32
CA GLU A 460 5.20 19.55 -4.44
C GLU A 460 6.25 20.21 -3.55
N ALA A 461 7.00 21.17 -4.10
CA ALA A 461 7.94 21.96 -3.31
C ALA A 461 7.21 22.83 -2.27
N GLY A 462 6.10 23.45 -2.66
CA GLY A 462 5.22 24.21 -1.76
C GLY A 462 4.65 23.33 -0.64
N LYS A 463 4.13 22.16 -0.99
CA LYS A 463 3.62 21.17 -0.04
C LYS A 463 4.67 20.71 0.97
N ARG A 464 5.91 20.46 0.52
CA ARG A 464 7.02 20.12 1.41
C ARG A 464 7.32 21.24 2.41
N ASN A 465 7.39 22.48 1.92
CA ASN A 465 7.62 23.64 2.77
C ASN A 465 6.53 23.84 3.83
N GLU A 466 5.26 23.70 3.46
CA GLU A 466 4.15 23.82 4.41
C GLU A 466 4.16 22.68 5.43
N ARG A 467 4.49 21.45 5.02
CA ARG A 467 4.66 20.32 5.94
C ARG A 467 5.76 20.57 6.99
N ASP A 468 6.89 21.15 6.59
CA ASP A 468 7.98 21.46 7.50
C ASP A 468 7.58 22.55 8.50
N LYS A 469 6.85 23.58 8.06
CA LYS A 469 6.29 24.63 8.96
C LYS A 469 5.26 24.05 9.94
N ILE A 470 4.42 23.12 9.49
CA ILE A 470 3.47 22.42 10.36
C ILE A 470 4.22 21.64 11.44
N ALA A 471 5.27 20.90 11.09
CA ALA A 471 6.07 20.12 12.03
C ALA A 471 6.78 21.02 13.06
N GLU A 472 7.32 22.15 12.64
CA GLU A 472 7.96 23.13 13.52
C GLU A 472 6.94 23.75 14.50
N ALA A 473 5.77 24.16 13.98
CA ALA A 473 4.70 24.72 14.80
C ALA A 473 4.16 23.69 15.82
N GLN A 474 3.97 22.44 15.42
CA GLN A 474 3.55 21.35 16.31
C GLN A 474 4.57 21.09 17.43
N SER A 475 5.87 21.06 17.12
CA SER A 475 6.93 20.88 18.11
C SER A 475 6.95 22.02 19.14
N SER A 476 6.79 23.27 18.66
CA SER A 476 6.74 24.46 19.52
C SER A 476 5.49 24.46 20.40
N LEU A 477 4.34 24.06 19.84
CA LEU A 477 3.07 23.92 20.53
C LEU A 477 3.19 22.89 21.67
N ALA A 478 3.70 21.69 21.39
CA ALA A 478 3.90 20.64 22.39
C ALA A 478 4.78 21.10 23.57
N THR A 479 5.80 21.89 23.27
CA THR A 479 6.68 22.47 24.31
C THR A 479 5.93 23.45 25.22
N LEU A 480 5.15 24.37 24.63
CA LEU A 480 4.34 25.35 25.37
C LEU A 480 3.19 24.69 26.14
N GLU A 481 2.54 23.69 25.59
CA GLU A 481 1.52 22.89 26.27
C GLU A 481 2.09 22.13 27.46
N GLY A 482 3.30 21.59 27.35
CA GLY A 482 4.03 21.00 28.46
C GLY A 482 4.30 21.98 29.57
N GLN A 483 4.67 23.23 29.25
CA GLN A 483 4.84 24.32 30.23
C GLN A 483 3.51 24.73 30.87
N LEU A 484 2.46 24.91 30.07
CA LEU A 484 1.11 25.23 30.53
C LEU A 484 0.58 24.21 31.53
N ASN A 485 0.73 22.93 31.20
CA ASN A 485 0.26 21.82 32.06
C ASN A 485 0.97 21.74 33.40
N ARG A 486 2.23 22.22 33.53
CA ARG A 486 3.00 22.29 34.78
C ARG A 486 2.52 23.42 35.68
N HIS A 487 1.98 24.49 35.12
CA HIS A 487 1.54 25.68 35.84
C HIS A 487 0.03 25.75 36.10
N ALA A 488 -0.74 24.75 35.62
CA ALA A 488 -2.18 24.68 35.73
C ALA A 488 -2.63 24.39 37.19
N THR A 489 -3.16 25.40 37.91
CA THR A 489 -3.60 25.28 39.30
C THR A 489 -5.08 25.62 39.54
N GLY A 490 -5.76 26.29 38.62
CA GLY A 490 -7.18 26.69 38.75
C GLY A 490 -8.17 25.54 38.48
N THR A 491 -9.28 25.52 39.25
CA THR A 491 -10.33 24.46 39.08
C THR A 491 -10.92 24.40 37.68
N ALA A 492 -11.17 25.54 37.04
CA ALA A 492 -11.66 25.62 35.67
C ALA A 492 -10.62 25.09 34.64
N MET A 493 -9.34 25.39 34.88
CA MET A 493 -8.24 24.91 34.04
C MET A 493 -8.03 23.40 34.19
N LEU A 494 -8.14 22.87 35.43
CA LEU A 494 -8.05 21.42 35.66
C LEU A 494 -9.19 20.66 35.00
N ALA A 495 -10.44 21.17 35.04
CA ALA A 495 -11.58 20.59 34.38
C ALA A 495 -11.41 20.61 32.83
N ALA A 496 -10.91 21.72 32.28
CA ALA A 496 -10.63 21.82 30.83
C ALA A 496 -9.50 20.88 30.42
N LYS A 497 -8.43 20.79 31.21
CA LYS A 497 -7.33 19.84 30.98
C LYS A 497 -7.84 18.40 30.95
N HIS A 498 -8.68 18.00 31.90
CA HIS A 498 -9.24 16.66 31.97
C HIS A 498 -10.08 16.31 30.74
N ARG A 499 -10.86 17.27 30.20
CA ARG A 499 -11.62 17.05 28.94
C ARG A 499 -10.69 16.80 27.74
N VAL A 500 -9.63 17.58 27.63
CA VAL A 500 -8.60 17.38 26.59
C VAL A 500 -7.98 16.00 26.71
N GLU A 501 -7.53 15.61 27.93
CA GLU A 501 -6.93 14.29 28.17
C GLU A 501 -7.86 13.13 27.78
N ILE A 502 -9.16 13.23 28.09
CA ILE A 502 -10.15 12.23 27.67
C ILE A 502 -10.28 12.17 26.15
N CYS A 503 -10.39 13.33 25.49
CA CYS A 503 -10.48 13.37 24.03
C CYS A 503 -9.20 12.85 23.35
N GLU A 504 -8.02 13.15 23.88
CA GLU A 504 -6.74 12.61 23.37
C GLU A 504 -6.70 11.08 23.52
N GLN A 505 -7.18 10.54 24.62
CA GLN A 505 -7.29 9.09 24.82
C GLN A 505 -8.27 8.48 23.82
N ILE A 506 -9.43 9.09 23.60
CA ILE A 506 -10.41 8.61 22.60
C ILE A 506 -9.82 8.67 21.21
N HIS A 507 -9.17 9.77 20.82
CA HIS A 507 -8.50 9.91 19.52
C HIS A 507 -7.43 8.83 19.32
N SER A 508 -6.57 8.60 20.32
CA SER A 508 -5.56 7.54 20.29
C SER A 508 -6.17 6.13 20.17
N ILE A 509 -7.36 5.89 20.76
CA ILE A 509 -8.09 4.63 20.59
C ILE A 509 -8.58 4.49 19.16
N PHE A 510 -9.09 5.57 18.54
CA PHE A 510 -9.51 5.54 17.13
C PHE A 510 -8.32 5.27 16.20
N GLU A 511 -7.18 5.97 16.35
CA GLU A 511 -5.98 5.74 15.53
C GLU A 511 -5.50 4.29 15.62
N LYS A 512 -5.29 3.78 16.84
CA LYS A 512 -4.90 2.38 17.06
C LYS A 512 -5.95 1.39 16.56
N GLY A 513 -7.23 1.77 16.71
CA GLY A 513 -8.35 0.96 16.23
C GLY A 513 -8.40 0.88 14.71
N ILE A 514 -8.09 1.96 13.99
CA ILE A 514 -8.01 2.00 12.54
C ILE A 514 -6.88 1.09 12.05
N ASP A 515 -5.69 1.19 12.63
CA ASP A 515 -4.55 0.35 12.26
C ASP A 515 -4.83 -1.14 12.53
N ALA A 516 -5.33 -1.46 13.74
CA ALA A 516 -5.70 -2.82 14.09
C ALA A 516 -6.84 -3.37 13.19
N TYR A 517 -7.77 -2.52 12.77
CA TYR A 517 -8.84 -2.89 11.86
C TYR A 517 -8.31 -3.16 10.44
N ARG A 518 -7.42 -2.30 9.94
CA ARG A 518 -6.73 -2.50 8.65
C ARG A 518 -5.93 -3.81 8.64
N ASP A 519 -5.15 -4.06 9.67
CA ASP A 519 -4.36 -5.29 9.80
C ASP A 519 -5.25 -6.54 9.83
N LYS A 520 -6.35 -6.47 10.58
CA LYS A 520 -7.33 -7.54 10.62
C LYS A 520 -7.97 -7.76 9.26
N LEU A 521 -8.40 -6.69 8.57
CA LEU A 521 -8.99 -6.78 7.23
C LEU A 521 -8.00 -7.37 6.22
N LYS A 522 -6.73 -6.94 6.25
CA LYS A 522 -5.68 -7.53 5.41
C LYS A 522 -5.55 -9.03 5.65
N SER A 523 -5.49 -9.44 6.91
CA SER A 523 -5.39 -10.86 7.29
C SER A 523 -6.61 -11.68 6.86
N ASP A 524 -7.82 -11.12 7.04
CA ASP A 524 -9.07 -11.79 6.65
C ASP A 524 -9.19 -11.90 5.11
N VAL A 525 -8.84 -10.83 4.38
CA VAL A 525 -8.82 -10.82 2.90
C VAL A 525 -7.75 -11.79 2.39
N GLU A 526 -6.54 -11.81 2.97
CA GLU A 526 -5.47 -12.73 2.60
C GLU A 526 -5.90 -14.19 2.76
N ARG A 527 -6.49 -14.52 3.91
CA ARG A 527 -7.00 -15.87 4.20
C ARG A 527 -8.05 -16.30 3.18
N ASP A 528 -9.07 -15.44 2.98
CA ASP A 528 -10.20 -15.77 2.13
C ASP A 528 -9.81 -15.77 0.63
N ALA A 529 -8.90 -14.87 0.20
CA ALA A 529 -8.32 -14.91 -1.13
C ALA A 529 -7.47 -16.17 -1.35
N THR A 530 -6.68 -16.58 -0.36
CA THR A 530 -5.93 -17.83 -0.41
C THR A 530 -6.83 -19.03 -0.58
N GLU A 531 -7.92 -19.11 0.20
CA GLU A 531 -8.90 -20.19 0.10
C GLU A 531 -9.53 -20.29 -1.28
N LEU A 532 -9.94 -19.15 -1.85
CA LEU A 532 -10.51 -19.05 -3.20
C LEU A 532 -9.47 -19.40 -4.27
N PHE A 533 -8.27 -18.86 -4.16
CA PHE A 533 -7.18 -19.15 -5.09
C PHE A 533 -6.84 -20.63 -5.17
N LEU A 534 -6.68 -21.29 -4.03
CA LEU A 534 -6.36 -22.74 -3.98
C LEU A 534 -7.48 -23.59 -4.54
N LYS A 535 -8.75 -23.18 -4.39
CA LYS A 535 -9.89 -23.86 -5.00
C LYS A 535 -9.95 -23.68 -6.52
N ILE A 536 -9.50 -22.54 -7.04
CA ILE A 536 -9.54 -22.22 -8.46
C ILE A 536 -8.32 -22.77 -9.19
N SER A 537 -7.11 -22.51 -8.69
CA SER A 537 -5.85 -22.87 -9.35
C SER A 537 -5.62 -24.37 -9.41
N ASN A 538 -6.04 -25.07 -8.34
CA ASN A 538 -5.81 -26.53 -8.18
C ASN A 538 -4.34 -26.94 -8.45
N ASP A 539 -3.40 -26.03 -8.21
CA ASP A 539 -1.95 -26.22 -8.40
C ASP A 539 -1.29 -26.45 -7.04
N PRO A 540 -0.69 -27.64 -6.82
CA PRO A 540 -0.08 -28.00 -5.54
C PRO A 540 1.20 -27.22 -5.23
N ASP A 541 1.82 -26.58 -6.23
CA ASP A 541 3.09 -25.87 -6.05
C ASP A 541 2.91 -24.54 -5.29
N TYR A 542 1.70 -23.99 -5.26
CA TYR A 542 1.37 -22.77 -4.53
C TYR A 542 0.59 -23.08 -3.27
N VAL A 543 1.01 -22.50 -2.15
CA VAL A 543 0.44 -22.80 -0.83
C VAL A 543 -0.43 -21.68 -0.27
N LYS A 544 -0.17 -20.42 -0.65
CA LYS A 544 -0.94 -19.27 -0.20
C LYS A 544 -0.75 -18.05 -1.09
N LEU A 545 -1.64 -17.08 -0.93
CA LEU A 545 -1.45 -15.71 -1.36
C LEU A 545 -0.95 -14.87 -0.17
N GLU A 546 -0.13 -13.87 -0.42
CA GLU A 546 0.34 -12.90 0.58
C GLU A 546 -0.04 -11.50 0.12
N ILE A 547 -0.64 -10.72 1.01
CA ILE A 547 -1.14 -9.38 0.71
C ILE A 547 -0.08 -8.32 1.02
N ASN A 548 0.12 -7.36 0.09
CA ASN A 548 1.01 -6.23 0.31
C ASN A 548 0.28 -5.04 0.96
N GLU A 549 1.00 -3.93 1.17
CA GLU A 549 0.46 -2.69 1.75
C GLU A 549 -0.66 -2.03 0.92
N ASN A 550 -0.73 -2.33 -0.38
CA ASN A 550 -1.71 -1.80 -1.32
C ASN A 550 -2.83 -2.79 -1.66
N TYR A 551 -2.98 -3.86 -0.85
CA TYR A 551 -3.90 -4.97 -1.09
C TYR A 551 -3.60 -5.79 -2.36
N GLY A 552 -2.42 -5.64 -2.96
CA GLY A 552 -1.95 -6.50 -4.02
C GLY A 552 -1.56 -7.88 -3.47
N LEU A 553 -1.89 -8.94 -4.22
CA LEU A 553 -1.66 -10.32 -3.80
C LEU A 553 -0.45 -10.92 -4.53
N SER A 554 0.46 -11.52 -3.79
CA SER A 554 1.58 -12.30 -4.29
C SER A 554 1.37 -13.78 -4.03
N MET A 555 1.64 -14.64 -5.02
CA MET A 555 1.62 -16.09 -4.84
C MET A 555 2.89 -16.55 -4.13
N ILE A 556 2.73 -17.45 -3.17
CA ILE A 556 3.84 -18.06 -2.44
C ILE A 556 3.94 -19.54 -2.85
N HIS A 557 5.07 -19.88 -3.41
CA HIS A 557 5.43 -21.26 -3.75
C HIS A 557 5.69 -22.08 -2.48
N GLN A 558 5.54 -23.41 -2.52
CA GLN A 558 5.83 -24.31 -1.40
C GLN A 558 7.26 -24.19 -0.85
N THR A 559 8.22 -23.69 -1.64
CA THR A 559 9.59 -23.35 -1.19
C THR A 559 9.67 -22.05 -0.38
N GLY A 560 8.59 -21.28 -0.27
CA GLY A 560 8.55 -19.95 0.35
C GLY A 560 8.96 -18.81 -0.58
N GLU A 561 9.31 -19.09 -1.83
CA GLU A 561 9.70 -18.06 -2.81
C GLU A 561 8.49 -17.43 -3.50
N LYS A 562 8.66 -16.18 -3.93
CA LYS A 562 7.69 -15.45 -4.76
C LYS A 562 8.16 -15.55 -6.22
N PRO A 563 7.40 -16.20 -7.11
CA PRO A 563 7.81 -16.31 -8.51
C PRO A 563 7.88 -14.91 -9.16
N PRO A 564 8.99 -14.56 -9.82
CA PRO A 564 9.18 -13.25 -10.43
C PRO A 564 8.33 -13.05 -11.68
N PHE A 565 7.93 -14.14 -12.35
CA PHE A 565 7.09 -14.12 -13.55
C PHE A 565 5.84 -14.95 -13.31
N ARG A 566 4.70 -14.42 -13.73
CA ARG A 566 3.39 -15.06 -13.63
C ARG A 566 2.80 -15.22 -15.03
N SER A 567 2.04 -16.28 -15.24
CA SER A 567 1.23 -16.37 -16.46
C SER A 567 0.01 -15.47 -16.32
N ALA A 568 -0.45 -14.86 -17.41
CA ALA A 568 -1.66 -14.05 -17.43
C ALA A 568 -2.92 -14.79 -16.90
N GLY A 569 -2.93 -16.14 -16.99
CA GLY A 569 -4.00 -16.95 -16.41
C GLY A 569 -3.97 -16.95 -14.87
N PHE A 570 -2.79 -17.07 -14.27
CA PHE A 570 -2.65 -17.01 -12.80
C PHE A 570 -2.97 -15.63 -12.25
N GLU A 571 -2.54 -14.55 -12.90
CA GLU A 571 -2.88 -13.17 -12.51
C GLU A 571 -4.40 -12.98 -12.51
N HIS A 572 -5.08 -13.52 -13.52
CA HIS A 572 -6.54 -13.53 -13.61
C HIS A 572 -7.20 -14.25 -12.42
N ILE A 573 -6.68 -15.42 -12.04
CA ILE A 573 -7.18 -16.20 -10.88
C ILE A 573 -6.95 -15.44 -9.58
N VAL A 574 -5.78 -14.81 -9.41
CA VAL A 574 -5.47 -14.00 -8.23
C VAL A 574 -6.41 -12.81 -8.10
N ALA A 575 -6.68 -12.10 -9.21
CA ALA A 575 -7.61 -10.97 -9.22
C ALA A 575 -9.06 -11.40 -8.87
N LEU A 576 -9.53 -12.52 -9.41
CA LEU A 576 -10.84 -13.07 -9.05
C LEU A 576 -10.91 -13.51 -7.58
N ALA A 577 -9.85 -14.11 -7.07
CA ALA A 577 -9.75 -14.50 -5.66
C ALA A 577 -9.79 -13.27 -4.73
N LEU A 578 -9.09 -12.18 -5.10
CA LEU A 578 -9.15 -10.91 -4.38
C LEU A 578 -10.56 -10.33 -4.36
N ILE A 579 -11.22 -10.25 -5.52
CA ILE A 579 -12.59 -9.72 -5.62
C ILE A 579 -13.53 -10.53 -4.73
N GLY A 580 -13.48 -11.85 -4.79
CA GLY A 580 -14.30 -12.71 -3.95
C GLY A 580 -14.03 -12.52 -2.46
N ALA A 581 -12.76 -12.39 -2.07
CA ALA A 581 -12.37 -12.13 -0.68
C ALA A 581 -12.85 -10.75 -0.19
N LEU A 582 -12.73 -9.71 -1.04
CA LEU A 582 -13.24 -8.37 -0.72
C LEU A 582 -14.75 -8.40 -0.49
N HIS A 583 -15.52 -9.06 -1.36
CA HIS A 583 -16.96 -9.19 -1.18
C HIS A 583 -17.36 -9.94 0.09
N LYS A 584 -16.61 -10.97 0.47
CA LYS A 584 -16.85 -11.75 1.68
C LYS A 584 -16.63 -10.93 2.95
N ASN A 585 -15.63 -10.04 2.93
CA ASN A 585 -15.20 -9.21 4.07
C ASN A 585 -15.83 -7.80 4.07
N ALA A 586 -16.47 -7.39 2.97
CA ALA A 586 -17.09 -6.08 2.87
C ALA A 586 -18.35 -5.95 3.72
N PRO A 587 -18.51 -4.83 4.45
CA PRO A 587 -19.81 -4.49 5.09
C PRO A 587 -20.89 -4.20 4.04
N LEU A 588 -20.51 -3.65 2.88
CA LEU A 588 -21.42 -3.42 1.76
C LEU A 588 -21.49 -4.69 0.90
N ARG A 589 -22.59 -5.42 1.07
CA ARG A 589 -22.86 -6.64 0.28
C ARG A 589 -23.87 -6.37 -0.81
N GLY A 590 -23.57 -6.80 -2.03
CA GLY A 590 -24.43 -6.59 -3.18
C GLY A 590 -24.18 -7.59 -4.30
N PRO A 591 -24.97 -7.50 -5.39
CA PRO A 591 -24.81 -8.38 -6.56
C PRO A 591 -23.51 -8.10 -7.29
N ILE A 592 -22.86 -9.15 -7.79
CA ILE A 592 -21.70 -9.04 -8.69
C ILE A 592 -22.16 -9.32 -10.12
N ILE A 593 -21.86 -8.40 -11.02
CA ILE A 593 -22.07 -8.59 -12.46
C ILE A 593 -20.72 -8.76 -13.11
N MET A 594 -20.52 -9.89 -13.77
CA MET A 594 -19.25 -10.24 -14.43
C MET A 594 -19.41 -10.33 -15.93
N ASP A 595 -18.71 -9.51 -16.70
CA ASP A 595 -18.65 -9.62 -18.16
C ASP A 595 -17.41 -10.41 -18.55
N SER A 596 -17.64 -11.60 -19.09
CA SER A 596 -16.60 -12.47 -19.66
C SER A 596 -15.40 -12.75 -18.73
N PRO A 597 -15.62 -13.25 -17.49
CA PRO A 597 -14.55 -13.41 -16.49
C PRO A 597 -13.62 -14.61 -16.77
N PHE A 598 -13.83 -15.37 -17.84
CA PHE A 598 -13.08 -16.59 -18.15
C PHE A 598 -12.00 -16.39 -19.23
N GLY A 599 -11.74 -15.16 -19.65
CA GLY A 599 -10.70 -14.85 -20.62
C GLY A 599 -9.33 -15.38 -20.20
N ARG A 600 -8.51 -15.87 -21.15
CA ARG A 600 -7.13 -16.33 -20.90
C ARG A 600 -6.98 -17.56 -19.98
N LEU A 601 -8.08 -18.24 -19.62
CA LEU A 601 -8.08 -19.40 -18.73
C LEU A 601 -8.28 -20.71 -19.52
N ASP A 602 -7.64 -21.77 -19.05
CA ASP A 602 -7.87 -23.11 -19.56
C ASP A 602 -9.20 -23.71 -19.06
N PRO A 603 -9.68 -24.81 -19.64
CA PRO A 603 -10.98 -25.39 -19.31
C PRO A 603 -11.11 -25.81 -17.84
N ILE A 604 -10.03 -26.26 -17.20
CA ILE A 604 -10.03 -26.73 -15.80
C ILE A 604 -10.28 -25.54 -14.87
N HIS A 605 -9.54 -24.45 -15.06
CA HIS A 605 -9.71 -23.23 -14.26
C HIS A 605 -11.10 -22.61 -14.47
N LYS A 606 -11.66 -22.63 -15.70
CA LYS A 606 -13.01 -22.16 -15.97
C LYS A 606 -14.06 -22.93 -15.19
N GLU A 607 -13.94 -24.25 -15.14
CA GLU A 607 -14.83 -25.11 -14.35
C GLU A 607 -14.71 -24.82 -12.85
N ASN A 608 -13.46 -24.70 -12.34
CA ASN A 608 -13.21 -24.41 -10.95
C ASN A 608 -13.76 -23.05 -10.53
N ILE A 609 -13.57 -22.01 -11.35
CA ILE A 609 -14.18 -20.69 -11.09
C ILE A 609 -15.70 -20.81 -11.05
N THR A 610 -16.31 -21.52 -12.00
CA THR A 610 -17.76 -21.72 -12.03
C THR A 610 -18.27 -22.37 -10.74
N LYS A 611 -17.54 -23.36 -10.19
CA LYS A 611 -17.85 -23.99 -8.89
C LYS A 611 -17.80 -23.02 -7.71
N VAL A 612 -16.87 -22.08 -7.77
CA VAL A 612 -16.59 -21.15 -6.66
C VAL A 612 -17.49 -19.90 -6.69
N LEU A 613 -18.00 -19.49 -7.86
CA LEU A 613 -18.85 -18.32 -8.03
C LEU A 613 -19.94 -18.17 -6.94
N PRO A 614 -20.76 -19.19 -6.63
CA PRO A 614 -21.82 -19.05 -5.61
C PRO A 614 -21.31 -18.72 -4.21
N SER A 615 -20.02 -18.92 -3.93
CA SER A 615 -19.40 -18.60 -2.66
C SER A 615 -18.84 -17.17 -2.58
N MET A 616 -18.76 -16.46 -3.72
CA MET A 616 -18.20 -15.11 -3.77
C MET A 616 -19.25 -14.04 -3.42
N SER A 617 -20.51 -14.23 -3.80
CA SER A 617 -21.62 -13.32 -3.50
C SER A 617 -22.95 -14.07 -3.48
N ASP A 618 -23.93 -13.54 -2.76
CA ASP A 618 -25.29 -14.09 -2.72
C ASP A 618 -26.05 -13.95 -4.04
N GLN A 619 -25.68 -12.99 -4.90
CA GLN A 619 -26.26 -12.82 -6.22
C GLN A 619 -25.17 -12.50 -7.24
N ILE A 620 -25.06 -13.34 -8.26
CA ILE A 620 -24.11 -13.15 -9.36
C ILE A 620 -24.88 -13.15 -10.69
N VAL A 621 -24.55 -12.18 -11.53
CA VAL A 621 -25.01 -12.13 -12.92
C VAL A 621 -23.79 -12.33 -13.83
N LEU A 622 -23.72 -13.47 -14.47
CA LEU A 622 -22.62 -13.84 -15.35
C LEU A 622 -23.01 -13.57 -16.82
N LEU A 623 -22.26 -12.70 -17.48
CA LEU A 623 -22.40 -12.45 -18.92
C LEU A 623 -21.35 -13.29 -19.65
N ALA A 624 -21.73 -14.42 -20.22
CA ALA A 624 -20.83 -15.40 -20.82
C ALA A 624 -21.14 -15.70 -22.30
N TYR A 625 -20.17 -16.25 -23.02
CA TYR A 625 -20.40 -16.79 -24.35
C TYR A 625 -20.04 -18.29 -24.40
N THR A 626 -20.67 -19.02 -25.32
CA THR A 626 -20.62 -20.49 -25.38
C THR A 626 -19.22 -21.08 -25.62
N HIS A 627 -18.29 -20.30 -26.19
CA HIS A 627 -16.89 -20.72 -26.34
C HIS A 627 -16.03 -20.43 -25.07
N GLU A 628 -16.54 -19.61 -24.15
CA GLU A 628 -15.86 -19.30 -22.90
C GLU A 628 -16.09 -20.39 -21.86
N ILE A 629 -17.33 -20.81 -21.71
CA ILE A 629 -17.75 -21.97 -20.94
C ILE A 629 -18.90 -22.68 -21.65
N ASP A 630 -18.86 -24.00 -21.64
CA ASP A 630 -19.93 -24.81 -22.20
C ASP A 630 -21.21 -24.77 -21.35
N GLU A 631 -22.37 -24.59 -21.97
CA GLU A 631 -23.65 -24.45 -21.26
C GLU A 631 -23.99 -25.67 -20.41
N GLN A 632 -23.71 -26.89 -20.89
CA GLN A 632 -23.99 -28.12 -20.14
C GLN A 632 -23.06 -28.22 -18.92
N THR A 633 -21.78 -27.90 -19.10
CA THR A 633 -20.80 -27.84 -18.01
C THR A 633 -21.20 -26.81 -16.96
N ALA A 634 -21.64 -25.61 -17.37
CA ALA A 634 -22.10 -24.58 -16.46
C ALA A 634 -23.32 -25.04 -15.64
N ARG A 635 -24.32 -25.67 -16.28
CA ARG A 635 -25.50 -26.19 -15.61
C ARG A 635 -25.17 -27.31 -14.63
N LEU A 636 -24.31 -28.25 -15.04
CA LEU A 636 -23.89 -29.37 -14.19
C LEU A 636 -23.08 -28.85 -12.95
N THR A 637 -22.18 -27.91 -13.20
CA THR A 637 -21.29 -27.37 -12.18
C THR A 637 -22.02 -26.52 -11.16
N LEU A 638 -22.92 -25.64 -11.59
CA LEU A 638 -23.70 -24.77 -10.70
C LEU A 638 -24.86 -25.51 -10.02
N GLY A 639 -25.46 -26.50 -10.71
CA GLY A 639 -26.57 -27.28 -10.15
C GLY A 639 -27.68 -26.40 -9.58
N ASN A 640 -27.98 -26.55 -8.29
CA ASN A 640 -29.01 -25.80 -7.58
C ASN A 640 -28.67 -24.30 -7.38
N ALA A 641 -27.41 -23.89 -7.58
CA ALA A 641 -27.03 -22.50 -7.51
C ALA A 641 -27.31 -21.73 -8.81
N LEU A 642 -27.65 -22.40 -9.91
CA LEU A 642 -28.09 -21.76 -11.14
C LEU A 642 -29.54 -21.32 -10.99
N ASN A 643 -29.77 -20.01 -10.99
CA ASN A 643 -31.10 -19.43 -10.77
C ASN A 643 -31.87 -19.25 -12.08
N LYS A 644 -31.31 -18.48 -13.03
CA LYS A 644 -31.94 -18.19 -14.33
C LYS A 644 -30.91 -18.14 -15.43
N GLU A 645 -31.38 -18.43 -16.62
CA GLU A 645 -30.61 -18.32 -17.86
C GLU A 645 -31.37 -17.46 -18.85
N TYR A 646 -30.63 -16.56 -19.51
CA TYR A 646 -31.11 -15.73 -20.60
C TYR A 646 -30.18 -15.88 -21.81
N ARG A 647 -30.71 -15.61 -23.00
CA ARG A 647 -29.93 -15.66 -24.23
C ARG A 647 -30.08 -14.34 -25.00
N LEU A 648 -28.95 -13.78 -25.41
CA LEU A 648 -28.93 -12.62 -26.29
C LEU A 648 -28.90 -13.06 -27.74
N THR A 649 -30.09 -12.99 -28.39
CA THR A 649 -30.31 -13.43 -29.76
C THR A 649 -30.37 -12.24 -30.69
N ARG A 650 -29.47 -12.21 -31.71
CA ARG A 650 -29.46 -11.13 -32.70
C ARG A 650 -30.62 -11.33 -33.69
N GLN A 651 -31.49 -10.33 -33.77
CA GLN A 651 -32.60 -10.29 -34.74
C GLN A 651 -32.16 -9.56 -36.01
N THR A 652 -31.49 -8.42 -35.90
CA THR A 652 -30.93 -7.67 -37.01
C THR A 652 -29.50 -7.18 -36.69
N SER A 653 -28.92 -6.38 -37.57
CA SER A 653 -27.58 -5.79 -37.31
C SER A 653 -27.55 -4.88 -36.10
N PHE A 654 -28.68 -4.25 -35.71
CA PHE A 654 -28.80 -3.30 -34.65
C PHE A 654 -29.83 -3.67 -33.56
N PHE A 655 -30.39 -4.87 -33.66
CA PHE A 655 -31.38 -5.37 -32.71
C PHE A 655 -30.97 -6.71 -32.11
N THR A 656 -30.80 -6.76 -30.83
CA THR A 656 -30.61 -7.96 -29.99
C THR A 656 -31.80 -8.11 -29.07
N ARG A 657 -32.36 -9.31 -29.01
CA ARG A 657 -33.46 -9.69 -28.11
C ARG A 657 -32.95 -10.52 -26.96
N VAL A 658 -33.50 -10.27 -25.78
CA VAL A 658 -33.29 -11.07 -24.56
C VAL A 658 -34.38 -12.15 -24.52
N GLU A 659 -34.00 -13.41 -24.50
CA GLU A 659 -34.89 -14.60 -24.52
C GLU A 659 -34.63 -15.47 -23.27
#